data_4eb5b3090b7743f74e2cd9b721a4a8c1
#
_entry.id   4eb5b3090b7743f74e2cd9b721a4a8c1
#
_cell.length_a   1.000
_cell.length_b   1.000
_cell.length_c   1.000
_cell.angle_alpha   90.00
_cell.angle_beta   90.00
_cell.angle_gamma   90.00
#
_symmetry.space_group_name_H-M   'P 1'
#
loop_
_entity.id
_entity.type
_entity.pdbx_description
1 polymer ?
#
loop_
_entity_poly.entity_id
_entity_poly.type
_entity_poly.pdbx_seq_one_letter_code
_entity_poly.pdbx_strand_id
1 'polypeptide(L)'
;MNSADIRSRWLNFFEEGNSLKLGHTVVPSASLIADDPNLLLVNAGMVPFKPFFLGEVKPPYKRATSVQKCVRTLDIDEVGKTTRHASFFQMCGNFSFGDYFKEGAISLAWELLTKSTSEGGYGFSEDKLWVTVYEDDDEAAQIWEKQVGVPKNRIQRRGMADNFWSMGVPGPCGPCSEIYFDRGSAYGKEGGPIADEDRYLEIWNLVFMQNIRGEGGDKNAFPIVGELPAKNIDTGLGLERTAALLQGVENIYEIDTTKIILDKASVLTKVKYGKDEKSDVSLRVVADHARTAMMLIGDGVTPGNEGRGYVLRRMMRRTIRNMRLLGSQEVVMGELMKSSIKAMGPQYPELVSGSDRILAIAEAEEDSFIQTLKSGTTIFDLAAGELKSSNSKSLSADTTFKLHDTYGFPFDLTLEMAREQGLGVDEVGFRKLMNEQRDRAKADAKAKKSGHTDLTEYRGIVDKSGTSKFIGYDNISAEAKLTGLLVDGKSVLEANPGAEIEITLDRTPFYAEGGGQLADGGTIKLASGAVIQIDDVQTPLPGLIVHRGTVLSGVVKNGSAAIADIDLERRLAISRAHTATHMVHKAFREALGETATQAGSENAPGRFRFDFPSTAAVPVSVLNDVESRVNELLIADLQVHAEVMSQDAARAMGAMALFGEKYGDQVRVVSVGEWAKELCGGTHVSRSGQLGLVKLLSESSIGAGVRRVEALVGYDAYKFLAREHVLLNSLTEIIKGVRADELPQRVSELVEKMKGMEKELSAVRSAKAMASTGDLVKKAKSIGSINLISEHLADDISVDDMRSIAVDLKGKIKSGVVVLATVSSSKPLLVAAVSPEANKLGIKAGELIKTGSAVLGGGGGGKDDFAQGGGVDAKSIDKALSEITNLINGKIN
;
A
#
# COMPACT_ATOMS: atom_id res chain seq x y z
N MET A 1 -21.62 2.67 -33.29
CA MET A 1 -20.35 3.47 -33.30
C MET A 1 -19.47 2.95 -32.19
N ASN A 2 -18.20 2.60 -32.43
CA ASN A 2 -17.31 2.11 -31.36
C ASN A 2 -16.75 3.27 -30.51
N SER A 3 -16.17 2.92 -29.34
CA SER A 3 -15.66 3.93 -28.40
C SER A 3 -14.51 4.79 -28.97
N ALA A 4 -13.68 4.23 -29.83
CA ALA A 4 -12.62 4.98 -30.51
C ALA A 4 -13.17 6.00 -31.50
N ASP A 5 -14.23 5.67 -32.25
CA ASP A 5 -14.90 6.59 -33.16
C ASP A 5 -15.58 7.74 -32.41
N ILE A 6 -16.23 7.46 -31.26
CA ILE A 6 -16.86 8.48 -30.42
C ILE A 6 -15.80 9.47 -29.93
N ARG A 7 -14.67 8.95 -29.43
CA ARG A 7 -13.52 9.76 -28.99
C ARG A 7 -12.96 10.64 -30.13
N SER A 8 -12.73 10.06 -31.29
CA SER A 8 -12.18 10.78 -32.45
C SER A 8 -13.12 11.85 -32.95
N ARG A 9 -14.44 11.57 -33.01
CA ARG A 9 -15.45 12.58 -33.40
C ARG A 9 -15.53 13.74 -32.44
N TRP A 10 -15.48 13.43 -31.12
CA TRP A 10 -15.40 14.47 -30.08
C TRP A 10 -14.25 15.44 -30.34
N LEU A 11 -13.01 14.90 -30.45
CA LEU A 11 -11.81 15.70 -30.61
C LEU A 11 -11.86 16.52 -31.90
N ASN A 12 -12.18 15.88 -33.05
CA ASN A 12 -12.27 16.54 -34.34
C ASN A 12 -13.34 17.64 -34.39
N PHE A 13 -14.51 17.40 -33.73
CA PHE A 13 -15.57 18.40 -33.68
C PHE A 13 -15.11 19.67 -32.94
N PHE A 14 -14.49 19.53 -31.79
CA PHE A 14 -14.03 20.67 -31.02
C PHE A 14 -12.77 21.30 -31.59
N GLU A 15 -11.90 20.54 -32.24
CA GLU A 15 -10.69 21.09 -32.87
C GLU A 15 -11.05 22.00 -34.07
N GLU A 16 -11.81 21.52 -35.04
CA GLU A 16 -12.10 22.26 -36.28
C GLU A 16 -13.54 22.07 -36.81
N GLY A 17 -14.32 21.11 -36.32
CA GLY A 17 -15.53 20.58 -36.96
C GLY A 17 -16.86 21.27 -36.59
N ASN A 18 -16.87 22.29 -35.70
CA ASN A 18 -18.10 22.93 -35.25
C ASN A 18 -18.52 24.13 -36.13
N SER A 19 -19.84 24.39 -36.20
CA SER A 19 -20.41 25.44 -37.02
C SER A 19 -20.03 26.85 -36.56
N LEU A 20 -19.77 27.05 -35.27
CA LEU A 20 -19.36 28.34 -34.71
C LEU A 20 -17.90 28.69 -34.98
N LYS A 21 -17.14 27.79 -35.59
CA LYS A 21 -15.69 27.94 -35.87
C LYS A 21 -14.88 28.24 -34.60
N LEU A 22 -15.31 27.71 -33.46
CA LEU A 22 -14.63 27.84 -32.18
C LEU A 22 -13.64 26.68 -32.01
N GLY A 23 -12.46 26.80 -32.63
CA GLY A 23 -11.41 25.79 -32.52
C GLY A 23 -10.86 25.69 -31.10
N HIS A 24 -10.73 24.48 -30.56
CA HIS A 24 -10.18 24.18 -29.26
C HIS A 24 -8.82 23.49 -29.40
N THR A 25 -7.89 23.79 -28.51
CA THR A 25 -6.64 23.05 -28.43
C THR A 25 -6.89 21.66 -27.85
N VAL A 26 -6.48 20.62 -28.57
CA VAL A 26 -6.55 19.24 -28.05
C VAL A 26 -5.48 19.06 -26.99
N VAL A 27 -5.90 18.76 -25.77
CA VAL A 27 -5.00 18.48 -24.62
C VAL A 27 -5.04 16.99 -24.30
N PRO A 28 -3.87 16.31 -24.27
CA PRO A 28 -3.80 14.90 -23.89
C PRO A 28 -4.38 14.64 -22.49
N SER A 29 -4.88 13.42 -22.27
CA SER A 29 -5.32 13.01 -20.92
C SER A 29 -4.17 13.11 -19.94
N ALA A 30 -4.39 13.77 -18.82
CA ALA A 30 -3.48 13.76 -17.70
C ALA A 30 -3.49 12.38 -17.00
N SER A 31 -2.48 12.12 -16.16
CA SER A 31 -2.45 10.95 -15.28
C SER A 31 -3.66 10.92 -14.35
N LEU A 32 -4.10 9.73 -13.94
CA LEU A 32 -5.11 9.55 -12.88
C LEU A 32 -4.63 10.03 -11.52
N ILE A 33 -3.32 10.20 -11.33
CA ILE A 33 -2.72 10.74 -10.12
C ILE A 33 -2.95 12.26 -10.13
N ALA A 34 -3.91 12.73 -9.30
CA ALA A 34 -4.22 14.14 -9.23
C ALA A 34 -3.06 14.97 -8.67
N ASP A 35 -2.78 16.10 -9.30
CA ASP A 35 -1.86 17.13 -8.78
C ASP A 35 -2.63 18.15 -7.90
N ASP A 36 -3.58 17.68 -7.13
CA ASP A 36 -4.37 18.44 -6.16
C ASP A 36 -4.28 17.73 -4.79
N PRO A 37 -3.80 18.43 -3.73
CA PRO A 37 -3.62 17.81 -2.41
C PRO A 37 -4.94 17.34 -1.78
N ASN A 38 -6.08 17.86 -2.24
CA ASN A 38 -7.40 17.49 -1.75
C ASN A 38 -8.01 16.28 -2.48
N LEU A 39 -7.40 15.82 -3.57
CA LEU A 39 -7.90 14.70 -4.37
C LEU A 39 -6.91 13.54 -4.39
N LEU A 40 -7.39 12.34 -4.15
CA LEU A 40 -6.59 11.13 -4.31
C LEU A 40 -6.35 10.82 -5.79
N LEU A 41 -7.38 10.94 -6.61
CA LEU A 41 -7.38 10.59 -8.03
C LEU A 41 -8.15 11.66 -8.82
N VAL A 42 -7.86 11.78 -10.10
CA VAL A 42 -8.62 12.63 -11.03
C VAL A 42 -10.02 12.03 -11.19
N ASN A 43 -11.04 12.76 -10.75
CA ASN A 43 -12.43 12.32 -10.70
C ASN A 43 -13.34 13.08 -11.70
N ALA A 44 -12.80 14.10 -12.39
CA ALA A 44 -13.51 14.90 -13.39
C ALA A 44 -12.54 15.45 -14.43
N GLY A 45 -13.05 15.74 -15.63
CA GLY A 45 -12.26 16.27 -16.76
C GLY A 45 -11.58 17.59 -16.49
N MET A 46 -12.15 18.42 -15.63
CA MET A 46 -11.66 19.76 -15.30
C MET A 46 -10.48 19.77 -14.31
N VAL A 47 -10.21 18.66 -13.60
CA VAL A 47 -9.19 18.65 -12.53
C VAL A 47 -7.82 19.15 -13.00
N PRO A 48 -7.29 18.76 -14.17
CA PRO A 48 -6.02 19.29 -14.69
C PRO A 48 -6.05 20.79 -15.02
N PHE A 49 -7.24 21.37 -15.21
CA PHE A 49 -7.44 22.77 -15.58
C PHE A 49 -7.84 23.67 -14.40
N LYS A 50 -7.96 23.12 -13.18
CA LYS A 50 -8.37 23.85 -11.98
C LYS A 50 -7.59 25.15 -11.75
N PRO A 51 -6.23 25.19 -11.87
CA PRO A 51 -5.48 26.43 -11.69
C PRO A 51 -5.84 27.54 -12.70
N PHE A 52 -6.28 27.16 -13.91
CA PHE A 52 -6.73 28.12 -14.93
C PHE A 52 -8.07 28.74 -14.57
N PHE A 53 -9.00 27.94 -14.05
CA PHE A 53 -10.32 28.44 -13.59
C PHE A 53 -10.20 29.37 -12.39
N LEU A 54 -9.29 29.08 -11.46
CA LEU A 54 -9.02 29.92 -10.29
C LEU A 54 -8.20 31.18 -10.62
N GLY A 55 -7.65 31.29 -11.84
CA GLY A 55 -6.77 32.39 -12.23
C GLY A 55 -5.37 32.35 -11.59
N GLU A 56 -5.00 31.22 -10.97
CA GLU A 56 -3.68 31.01 -10.37
C GLU A 56 -2.59 30.93 -11.44
N VAL A 57 -2.93 30.38 -12.60
CA VAL A 57 -2.06 30.27 -13.77
C VAL A 57 -2.81 30.77 -14.99
N LYS A 58 -2.13 31.56 -15.84
CA LYS A 58 -2.72 32.00 -17.11
C LYS A 58 -2.77 30.81 -18.07
N PRO A 59 -3.94 30.45 -18.62
CA PRO A 59 -4.04 29.38 -19.58
C PRO A 59 -3.25 29.69 -20.86
N PRO A 60 -2.51 28.73 -21.44
CA PRO A 60 -1.75 28.94 -22.69
C PRO A 60 -2.67 28.99 -23.92
N TYR A 61 -3.93 28.67 -23.76
CA TYR A 61 -4.97 28.68 -24.81
C TYR A 61 -6.28 29.23 -24.23
N LYS A 62 -7.14 29.82 -25.07
CA LYS A 62 -8.46 30.32 -24.67
C LYS A 62 -9.48 29.20 -24.51
N ARG A 63 -9.32 28.13 -25.29
CA ARG A 63 -10.23 26.99 -25.36
C ARG A 63 -9.44 25.69 -25.43
N ALA A 64 -9.91 24.66 -24.73
CA ALA A 64 -9.31 23.33 -24.76
C ALA A 64 -10.37 22.25 -24.90
N THR A 65 -9.97 21.10 -25.41
CA THR A 65 -10.76 19.87 -25.40
C THR A 65 -9.88 18.70 -25.03
N SER A 66 -10.44 17.74 -24.28
CA SER A 66 -9.75 16.51 -23.91
C SER A 66 -10.71 15.34 -23.74
N VAL A 67 -10.16 14.12 -23.73
CA VAL A 67 -10.83 12.92 -23.26
C VAL A 67 -10.02 12.40 -22.08
N GLN A 68 -10.44 12.83 -20.88
CA GLN A 68 -9.70 12.62 -19.62
C GLN A 68 -10.06 11.29 -18.98
N LYS A 69 -9.03 10.54 -18.56
CA LYS A 69 -9.14 9.39 -17.66
C LYS A 69 -9.67 9.85 -16.31
N CYS A 70 -10.73 9.21 -15.79
CA CYS A 70 -11.30 9.54 -14.47
C CYS A 70 -11.55 8.28 -13.65
N VAL A 71 -11.36 8.40 -12.32
CA VAL A 71 -11.73 7.36 -11.35
C VAL A 71 -12.58 7.96 -10.24
N ARG A 72 -13.79 7.41 -10.04
CA ARG A 72 -14.69 7.75 -8.94
C ARG A 72 -14.81 6.60 -7.96
N THR A 73 -14.34 6.82 -6.74
CA THR A 73 -14.34 5.81 -5.67
C THR A 73 -15.65 5.72 -4.91
N LEU A 74 -16.46 6.78 -4.95
CA LEU A 74 -17.78 6.81 -4.29
C LEU A 74 -18.79 5.89 -4.97
N ASP A 75 -18.64 5.64 -6.27
CA ASP A 75 -19.55 4.83 -7.07
C ASP A 75 -19.27 3.31 -7.00
N ILE A 76 -18.22 2.89 -6.29
CA ILE A 76 -17.76 1.48 -6.24
C ILE A 76 -18.87 0.51 -5.82
N ASP A 77 -19.71 0.90 -4.88
CA ASP A 77 -20.77 0.05 -4.34
C ASP A 77 -21.99 -0.07 -5.28
N GLU A 78 -22.09 0.81 -6.28
CA GLU A 78 -23.12 0.79 -7.33
C GLU A 78 -22.66 0.10 -8.60
N VAL A 79 -21.35 -0.17 -8.75
CA VAL A 79 -20.77 -0.89 -9.89
C VAL A 79 -21.36 -2.30 -9.99
N GLY A 80 -21.79 -2.65 -11.19
CA GLY A 80 -22.40 -3.94 -11.51
C GLY A 80 -23.89 -4.01 -11.23
N LYS A 81 -24.43 -3.18 -10.31
CA LYS A 81 -25.86 -3.14 -9.94
C LYS A 81 -26.67 -2.23 -10.85
N THR A 82 -26.11 -1.08 -11.17
CA THR A 82 -26.75 -0.11 -12.08
C THR A 82 -26.22 -0.25 -13.51
N THR A 83 -26.92 0.31 -14.46
CA THR A 83 -26.53 0.28 -15.88
C THR A 83 -25.52 1.36 -16.27
N ARG A 84 -25.24 2.32 -15.38
CA ARG A 84 -24.59 3.60 -15.68
C ARG A 84 -23.38 3.97 -14.80
N HIS A 85 -23.09 3.25 -13.70
CA HIS A 85 -21.98 3.54 -12.81
C HIS A 85 -20.76 2.67 -13.12
N ALA A 86 -19.60 3.31 -13.26
CA ALA A 86 -18.30 2.68 -13.41
C ALA A 86 -17.29 3.34 -12.49
N SER A 87 -16.30 2.57 -11.98
CA SER A 87 -15.21 3.13 -11.17
C SER A 87 -14.17 3.86 -12.03
N PHE A 88 -13.87 3.37 -13.23
CA PHE A 88 -13.11 4.08 -14.27
C PHE A 88 -14.01 4.45 -15.43
N PHE A 89 -13.88 5.67 -15.92
CA PHE A 89 -14.55 6.14 -17.11
C PHE A 89 -13.76 7.24 -17.83
N GLN A 90 -14.09 7.48 -19.08
CA GLN A 90 -13.50 8.53 -19.88
C GLN A 90 -14.48 9.71 -19.96
N MET A 91 -14.02 10.89 -19.54
CA MET A 91 -14.81 12.12 -19.61
C MET A 91 -14.35 12.96 -20.80
N CYS A 92 -15.22 13.10 -21.80
CA CYS A 92 -15.03 14.01 -22.91
C CYS A 92 -15.39 15.42 -22.46
N GLY A 93 -14.42 16.33 -22.44
CA GLY A 93 -14.59 17.70 -21.95
C GLY A 93 -14.21 18.76 -22.97
N ASN A 94 -15.02 19.82 -23.08
CA ASN A 94 -14.63 21.07 -23.72
C ASN A 94 -14.65 22.20 -22.71
N PHE A 95 -13.64 23.06 -22.78
CA PHE A 95 -13.33 24.08 -21.79
C PHE A 95 -13.17 25.43 -22.47
N SER A 96 -13.73 26.49 -21.83
CA SER A 96 -13.54 27.86 -22.24
C SER A 96 -13.05 28.69 -21.05
N PHE A 97 -11.92 29.37 -21.22
CA PHE A 97 -11.30 30.19 -20.19
C PHE A 97 -11.55 31.68 -20.49
N GLY A 98 -12.75 32.19 -20.11
CA GLY A 98 -13.17 33.57 -20.32
C GLY A 98 -13.39 33.93 -21.80
N ASP A 99 -13.66 32.95 -22.69
CA ASP A 99 -13.88 33.20 -24.12
C ASP A 99 -15.37 33.12 -24.47
N TYR A 100 -15.97 31.92 -24.62
CA TYR A 100 -17.41 31.74 -24.73
C TYR A 100 -18.04 31.26 -23.43
N PHE A 101 -19.35 31.48 -23.28
CA PHE A 101 -20.08 31.06 -22.08
C PHE A 101 -21.30 30.20 -22.45
N LYS A 102 -22.45 30.33 -21.78
CA LYS A 102 -23.63 29.47 -21.88
C LYS A 102 -24.11 29.25 -23.32
N GLU A 103 -24.29 30.34 -24.09
CA GLU A 103 -24.78 30.28 -25.46
C GLU A 103 -23.92 29.40 -26.37
N GLY A 104 -22.60 29.59 -26.29
CA GLY A 104 -21.62 28.78 -27.05
C GLY A 104 -21.63 27.32 -26.62
N ALA A 105 -21.58 27.06 -25.29
CA ALA A 105 -21.56 25.72 -24.75
C ALA A 105 -22.80 24.89 -25.13
N ILE A 106 -23.98 25.49 -24.96
CA ILE A 106 -25.27 24.87 -25.27
C ILE A 106 -25.40 24.57 -26.76
N SER A 107 -25.07 25.57 -27.62
CA SER A 107 -25.15 25.39 -29.07
C SER A 107 -24.22 24.30 -29.59
N LEU A 108 -22.96 24.26 -29.12
CA LEU A 108 -21.97 23.22 -29.51
C LEU A 108 -22.42 21.83 -29.04
N ALA A 109 -22.96 21.73 -27.84
CA ALA A 109 -23.42 20.45 -27.30
C ALA A 109 -24.60 19.90 -28.12
N TRP A 110 -25.57 20.72 -28.43
CA TRP A 110 -26.71 20.31 -29.25
C TRP A 110 -26.29 19.93 -30.67
N GLU A 111 -25.42 20.74 -31.31
CA GLU A 111 -24.90 20.45 -32.64
C GLU A 111 -24.24 19.05 -32.68
N LEU A 112 -23.32 18.77 -31.78
CA LEU A 112 -22.61 17.49 -31.78
C LEU A 112 -23.54 16.30 -31.58
N LEU A 113 -24.51 16.41 -30.66
CA LEU A 113 -25.44 15.33 -30.36
C LEU A 113 -26.40 15.05 -31.52
N THR A 114 -26.96 16.10 -32.17
CA THR A 114 -28.07 15.96 -33.14
C THR A 114 -27.60 15.90 -34.58
N LYS A 115 -26.45 16.50 -34.92
CA LYS A 115 -25.85 16.44 -36.26
C LYS A 115 -25.67 15.00 -36.72
N SER A 116 -25.97 14.74 -38.00
CA SER A 116 -25.89 13.39 -38.55
C SER A 116 -24.51 12.76 -38.44
N THR A 117 -24.46 11.43 -38.38
CA THR A 117 -23.17 10.70 -38.32
C THR A 117 -22.34 10.87 -39.58
N SER A 118 -22.95 11.14 -40.73
CA SER A 118 -22.28 11.43 -42.01
C SER A 118 -21.63 12.81 -42.01
N GLU A 119 -22.11 13.74 -41.18
CA GLU A 119 -21.58 15.09 -41.02
C GLU A 119 -20.68 15.26 -39.78
N GLY A 120 -20.35 14.16 -39.12
CA GLY A 120 -19.42 14.14 -37.98
C GLY A 120 -20.07 14.25 -36.60
N GLY A 121 -21.39 14.32 -36.48
CA GLY A 121 -22.12 14.29 -35.21
C GLY A 121 -22.41 12.89 -34.69
N TYR A 122 -23.12 12.79 -33.58
CA TYR A 122 -23.54 11.50 -33.00
C TYR A 122 -24.90 11.02 -33.53
N GLY A 123 -25.72 11.88 -34.11
CA GLY A 123 -26.97 11.53 -34.78
C GLY A 123 -28.10 11.12 -33.83
N PHE A 124 -28.09 11.61 -32.60
CA PHE A 124 -29.21 11.40 -31.71
C PHE A 124 -30.46 12.15 -32.20
N SER A 125 -31.62 11.50 -32.10
CA SER A 125 -32.90 12.14 -32.43
C SER A 125 -33.28 13.17 -31.38
N GLU A 126 -33.62 14.41 -31.81
CA GLU A 126 -33.95 15.52 -30.93
C GLU A 126 -35.13 15.22 -29.98
N ASP A 127 -36.09 14.41 -30.42
CA ASP A 127 -37.27 14.02 -29.63
C ASP A 127 -36.91 13.11 -28.44
N LYS A 128 -35.71 12.50 -28.43
CA LYS A 128 -35.18 11.69 -27.34
C LYS A 128 -34.39 12.49 -26.31
N LEU A 129 -34.05 13.74 -26.62
CA LEU A 129 -33.21 14.56 -25.74
C LEU A 129 -34.07 15.41 -24.79
N TRP A 130 -33.68 15.36 -23.51
CA TRP A 130 -34.22 16.17 -22.42
C TRP A 130 -33.10 16.96 -21.78
N VAL A 131 -33.42 18.11 -21.20
CA VAL A 131 -32.43 18.94 -20.52
C VAL A 131 -32.91 19.34 -19.13
N THR A 132 -31.97 19.49 -18.20
CA THR A 132 -32.21 20.11 -16.91
C THR A 132 -31.37 21.37 -16.78
N VAL A 133 -31.85 22.32 -15.99
CA VAL A 133 -31.17 23.57 -15.67
C VAL A 133 -31.27 23.83 -14.18
N TYR A 134 -30.34 24.60 -13.64
CA TYR A 134 -30.45 25.06 -12.26
C TYR A 134 -31.72 25.94 -12.07
N GLU A 135 -32.37 25.80 -10.93
CA GLU A 135 -33.70 26.39 -10.68
C GLU A 135 -33.75 27.90 -10.92
N ASP A 136 -32.68 28.65 -10.62
CA ASP A 136 -32.55 30.09 -10.79
C ASP A 136 -31.86 30.51 -12.10
N ASP A 137 -31.49 29.53 -12.97
CA ASP A 137 -30.80 29.85 -14.24
C ASP A 137 -31.77 30.07 -15.41
N ASP A 138 -32.43 31.25 -15.41
CA ASP A 138 -33.34 31.63 -16.48
C ASP A 138 -32.66 31.85 -17.83
N GLU A 139 -31.37 32.24 -17.83
CA GLU A 139 -30.60 32.46 -19.04
C GLU A 139 -30.39 31.13 -19.78
N ALA A 140 -29.94 30.07 -19.10
CA ALA A 140 -29.78 28.76 -19.71
C ALA A 140 -31.10 28.19 -20.23
N ALA A 141 -32.19 28.31 -19.45
CA ALA A 141 -33.51 27.87 -19.88
C ALA A 141 -33.99 28.58 -21.15
N GLN A 142 -33.76 29.92 -21.27
CA GLN A 142 -34.12 30.68 -22.47
C GLN A 142 -33.27 30.31 -23.69
N ILE A 143 -31.99 30.04 -23.53
CA ILE A 143 -31.13 29.59 -24.63
C ILE A 143 -31.64 28.24 -25.16
N TRP A 144 -31.93 27.27 -24.28
CA TRP A 144 -32.49 25.98 -24.68
C TRP A 144 -33.82 26.13 -25.44
N GLU A 145 -34.76 26.94 -24.91
CA GLU A 145 -36.11 27.11 -25.49
C GLU A 145 -36.08 27.91 -26.80
N LYS A 146 -35.40 29.08 -26.80
CA LYS A 146 -35.55 30.06 -27.91
C LYS A 146 -34.47 29.95 -28.96
N GLN A 147 -33.23 29.60 -28.61
CA GLN A 147 -32.12 29.51 -29.58
C GLN A 147 -31.96 28.11 -30.15
N VAL A 148 -32.00 27.12 -29.26
CA VAL A 148 -31.85 25.69 -29.66
C VAL A 148 -33.17 25.10 -30.13
N GLY A 149 -34.30 25.53 -29.54
CA GLY A 149 -35.63 25.05 -29.92
C GLY A 149 -36.12 23.83 -29.16
N VAL A 150 -35.51 23.49 -28.00
CA VAL A 150 -35.99 22.43 -27.14
C VAL A 150 -37.38 22.77 -26.59
N PRO A 151 -38.38 21.90 -26.77
CA PRO A 151 -39.72 22.15 -26.24
C PRO A 151 -39.71 22.37 -24.73
N LYS A 152 -40.47 23.38 -24.24
CA LYS A 152 -40.50 23.78 -22.83
C LYS A 152 -40.81 22.63 -21.87
N ASN A 153 -41.62 21.65 -22.26
CA ASN A 153 -41.97 20.49 -21.45
C ASN A 153 -40.82 19.49 -21.32
N ARG A 154 -39.74 19.65 -22.09
CA ARG A 154 -38.51 18.84 -21.99
C ARG A 154 -37.34 19.59 -21.33
N ILE A 155 -37.61 20.80 -20.80
CA ILE A 155 -36.67 21.57 -20.01
C ILE A 155 -37.17 21.53 -18.57
N GLN A 156 -36.41 20.87 -17.67
CA GLN A 156 -36.79 20.71 -16.26
C GLN A 156 -35.82 21.47 -15.35
N ARG A 157 -36.34 22.04 -14.25
CA ARG A 157 -35.56 22.81 -13.28
C ARG A 157 -35.29 21.95 -12.07
N ARG A 158 -34.04 21.93 -11.63
CA ARG A 158 -33.57 21.17 -10.45
C ARG A 158 -32.75 22.05 -9.51
N GLY A 159 -32.73 21.69 -8.24
CA GLY A 159 -32.02 22.41 -7.20
C GLY A 159 -30.51 22.20 -7.19
N MET A 160 -29.88 22.73 -6.13
CA MET A 160 -28.44 22.73 -5.96
C MET A 160 -27.81 21.33 -5.97
N ALA A 161 -28.50 20.31 -5.44
CA ALA A 161 -28.01 18.92 -5.36
C ALA A 161 -27.73 18.29 -6.74
N ASP A 162 -28.43 18.74 -7.77
CA ASP A 162 -28.40 18.15 -9.12
C ASP A 162 -27.80 19.10 -10.16
N ASN A 163 -28.25 20.35 -10.20
CA ASN A 163 -27.83 21.31 -11.24
C ASN A 163 -26.94 22.46 -10.73
N PHE A 164 -26.17 22.25 -9.65
CA PHE A 164 -25.10 23.16 -9.24
C PHE A 164 -23.83 22.35 -8.94
N TRP A 165 -22.91 22.32 -9.89
CA TRP A 165 -21.75 21.44 -9.83
C TRP A 165 -20.62 22.00 -8.96
N SER A 166 -19.93 21.10 -8.23
CA SER A 166 -18.68 21.37 -7.54
C SER A 166 -17.84 20.08 -7.42
N MET A 167 -16.55 20.24 -7.19
CA MET A 167 -15.63 19.09 -7.01
C MET A 167 -15.86 18.30 -5.72
N GLY A 168 -16.76 18.74 -4.82
CA GLY A 168 -16.90 18.16 -3.48
C GLY A 168 -15.91 18.70 -2.45
N VAL A 169 -14.92 19.48 -2.87
CA VAL A 169 -13.90 20.17 -2.07
C VAL A 169 -13.87 21.66 -2.46
N PRO A 170 -13.20 22.56 -1.69
CA PRO A 170 -13.05 23.97 -2.06
C PRO A 170 -12.44 24.13 -3.45
N GLY A 171 -13.00 25.02 -4.24
CA GLY A 171 -12.57 25.26 -5.62
C GLY A 171 -13.65 25.85 -6.52
N PRO A 172 -13.44 25.84 -7.84
CA PRO A 172 -14.40 26.38 -8.79
C PRO A 172 -15.71 25.58 -8.77
N CYS A 173 -16.83 26.29 -8.93
CA CYS A 173 -18.16 25.73 -8.98
C CYS A 173 -19.11 26.63 -9.78
N GLY A 174 -20.30 26.14 -10.06
CA GLY A 174 -21.33 26.95 -10.73
C GLY A 174 -22.59 26.16 -11.08
N PRO A 175 -23.67 26.90 -11.50
CA PRO A 175 -24.87 26.25 -12.03
C PRO A 175 -24.51 25.43 -13.27
N CYS A 176 -25.26 24.37 -13.52
CA CYS A 176 -25.04 23.51 -14.68
C CYS A 176 -26.36 23.16 -15.36
N SER A 177 -26.21 22.70 -16.60
CA SER A 177 -27.29 22.15 -17.41
C SER A 177 -26.90 20.74 -17.88
N GLU A 178 -27.75 19.78 -17.61
CA GLU A 178 -27.49 18.40 -17.99
C GLU A 178 -28.37 17.97 -19.15
N ILE A 179 -27.82 17.15 -20.05
CA ILE A 179 -28.52 16.58 -21.21
C ILE A 179 -28.73 15.11 -20.96
N TYR A 180 -29.98 14.66 -21.11
CA TYR A 180 -30.45 13.30 -20.89
C TYR A 180 -30.98 12.70 -22.17
N PHE A 181 -30.84 11.39 -22.29
CA PHE A 181 -31.43 10.60 -23.39
C PHE A 181 -32.57 9.72 -22.87
N ASP A 182 -33.79 9.86 -23.45
CA ASP A 182 -34.94 8.97 -23.17
C ASP A 182 -34.74 7.60 -23.84
N ARG A 183 -34.44 6.60 -23.03
CA ARG A 183 -34.26 5.19 -23.47
C ARG A 183 -35.58 4.51 -23.83
N GLY A 184 -36.72 5.13 -23.53
CA GLY A 184 -38.04 4.64 -23.81
C GLY A 184 -38.74 3.94 -22.65
N SER A 185 -40.03 3.60 -22.86
CA SER A 185 -40.93 3.10 -21.80
C SER A 185 -40.52 1.78 -21.16
N ALA A 186 -39.64 0.99 -21.83
CA ALA A 186 -39.12 -0.26 -21.28
C ALA A 186 -38.19 -0.04 -20.07
N TYR A 187 -37.63 1.19 -19.91
CA TYR A 187 -36.65 1.50 -18.91
C TYR A 187 -37.20 2.28 -17.69
N GLY A 188 -38.46 2.67 -17.69
CA GLY A 188 -39.06 3.39 -16.57
C GLY A 188 -40.25 4.26 -16.93
N LYS A 189 -40.58 5.14 -15.95
CA LYS A 189 -41.76 6.02 -16.01
C LYS A 189 -41.55 7.19 -16.97
N GLU A 190 -42.62 7.65 -17.57
CA GLU A 190 -42.68 8.88 -18.34
C GLU A 190 -42.68 10.11 -17.41
N GLY A 191 -42.10 11.21 -17.86
CA GLY A 191 -42.11 12.48 -17.10
C GLY A 191 -40.76 13.19 -17.02
N GLY A 192 -39.74 12.74 -17.76
CA GLY A 192 -38.41 13.34 -17.81
C GLY A 192 -37.49 12.90 -16.67
N PRO A 193 -36.27 13.48 -16.58
CA PRO A 193 -35.25 13.12 -15.60
C PRO A 193 -35.70 13.17 -14.13
N ILE A 194 -36.59 14.08 -13.77
CA ILE A 194 -37.14 14.18 -12.40
C ILE A 194 -38.01 12.96 -12.04
N ALA A 195 -38.67 12.37 -13.04
CA ALA A 195 -39.58 11.25 -12.80
C ALA A 195 -38.84 9.91 -12.70
N ASP A 196 -37.79 9.69 -13.49
CA ASP A 196 -37.06 8.41 -13.53
C ASP A 196 -35.71 8.53 -14.25
N GLU A 197 -34.60 8.49 -13.49
CA GLU A 197 -33.23 8.55 -14.03
C GLU A 197 -32.74 7.24 -14.66
N ASP A 198 -33.42 6.11 -14.49
CA ASP A 198 -33.08 4.87 -15.20
C ASP A 198 -33.59 4.89 -16.65
N ARG A 199 -34.75 5.53 -16.89
CA ARG A 199 -35.24 5.80 -18.23
C ARG A 199 -34.52 6.94 -18.92
N TYR A 200 -34.32 8.04 -18.21
CA TYR A 200 -33.67 9.26 -18.74
C TYR A 200 -32.19 9.25 -18.32
N LEU A 201 -31.34 8.72 -19.19
CA LEU A 201 -29.91 8.57 -18.91
C LEU A 201 -29.18 9.90 -19.15
N GLU A 202 -28.57 10.46 -18.10
CA GLU A 202 -27.66 11.60 -18.22
C GLU A 202 -26.44 11.21 -19.06
N ILE A 203 -26.19 11.98 -20.13
CA ILE A 203 -25.04 11.75 -21.03
C ILE A 203 -24.02 12.89 -20.99
N TRP A 204 -24.45 14.15 -20.73
CA TRP A 204 -23.56 15.30 -20.77
C TRP A 204 -23.97 16.34 -19.73
N ASN A 205 -22.98 16.83 -18.97
CA ASN A 205 -23.15 17.93 -18.03
C ASN A 205 -22.39 19.18 -18.54
N LEU A 206 -23.08 20.32 -18.68
CA LEU A 206 -22.53 21.62 -19.08
C LEU A 206 -22.44 22.51 -17.86
N VAL A 207 -21.23 22.70 -17.30
CA VAL A 207 -21.04 23.49 -16.10
C VAL A 207 -20.63 24.91 -16.44
N PHE A 208 -21.35 25.87 -15.88
CA PHE A 208 -21.12 27.32 -16.05
C PHE A 208 -20.30 27.80 -14.85
N MET A 209 -18.98 27.61 -14.92
CA MET A 209 -18.04 27.91 -13.86
C MET A 209 -17.95 29.44 -13.64
N GLN A 210 -18.53 29.93 -12.55
CA GLN A 210 -18.54 31.36 -12.23
C GLN A 210 -18.34 31.67 -10.75
N ASN A 211 -18.39 30.66 -9.86
CA ASN A 211 -18.35 30.82 -8.41
C ASN A 211 -17.18 30.02 -7.79
N ILE A 212 -16.84 30.38 -6.54
CA ILE A 212 -15.86 29.68 -5.71
C ILE A 212 -16.59 29.06 -4.52
N ARG A 213 -16.49 27.73 -4.39
CA ARG A 213 -16.94 26.97 -3.22
C ARG A 213 -15.93 27.12 -2.08
N GLY A 214 -16.41 27.42 -0.86
CA GLY A 214 -15.65 27.40 0.39
C GLY A 214 -15.61 26.02 1.06
N GLU A 215 -15.04 25.96 2.25
CA GLU A 215 -14.97 24.75 3.07
C GLU A 215 -16.33 24.37 3.68
N GLY A 216 -16.54 23.07 3.88
CA GLY A 216 -17.74 22.53 4.54
C GLY A 216 -18.95 22.38 3.61
N GLY A 217 -20.09 22.00 4.23
CA GLY A 217 -21.32 21.68 3.52
C GLY A 217 -21.31 20.32 2.81
N ASP A 218 -22.45 19.93 2.28
CA ASP A 218 -22.65 18.75 1.45
C ASP A 218 -23.09 19.13 0.01
N LYS A 219 -23.51 18.16 -0.79
CA LYS A 219 -23.96 18.42 -2.17
C LYS A 219 -25.25 19.26 -2.25
N ASN A 220 -26.06 19.31 -1.18
CA ASN A 220 -27.34 20.04 -1.16
C ASN A 220 -27.15 21.48 -0.73
N ALA A 221 -26.11 21.75 0.09
CA ALA A 221 -25.84 23.09 0.60
C ALA A 221 -24.36 23.25 0.96
N PHE A 222 -23.64 24.11 0.28
CA PHE A 222 -22.26 24.47 0.57
C PHE A 222 -22.04 25.98 0.44
N PRO A 223 -21.07 26.60 1.13
CA PRO A 223 -20.83 28.02 1.07
C PRO A 223 -20.22 28.42 -0.28
N ILE A 224 -20.81 29.45 -0.89
CA ILE A 224 -20.22 30.17 -2.03
C ILE A 224 -19.51 31.39 -1.45
N VAL A 225 -18.19 31.45 -1.56
CA VAL A 225 -17.35 32.48 -0.92
C VAL A 225 -16.92 33.60 -1.85
N GLY A 226 -17.19 33.47 -3.15
CA GLY A 226 -16.87 34.51 -4.13
C GLY A 226 -17.18 34.10 -5.57
N GLU A 227 -16.87 35.01 -6.49
CA GLU A 227 -16.92 34.77 -7.93
C GLU A 227 -15.52 34.44 -8.48
N LEU A 228 -15.46 33.64 -9.56
CA LEU A 228 -14.22 33.37 -10.30
C LEU A 228 -13.78 34.65 -11.06
N PRO A 229 -12.47 34.79 -11.35
CA PRO A 229 -11.92 35.93 -12.09
C PRO A 229 -12.54 36.12 -13.49
N ALA A 230 -13.04 35.04 -14.08
CA ALA A 230 -13.73 35.04 -15.37
C ALA A 230 -14.86 34.00 -15.36
N LYS A 231 -15.85 34.20 -16.25
CA LYS A 231 -16.88 33.22 -16.55
C LYS A 231 -16.31 32.18 -17.48
N ASN A 232 -16.31 30.93 -17.05
CA ASN A 232 -15.66 29.83 -17.76
C ASN A 232 -16.66 28.71 -18.08
N ILE A 233 -16.30 27.86 -19.03
CA ILE A 233 -17.05 26.65 -19.35
C ILE A 233 -16.20 25.45 -19.01
N ASP A 234 -16.81 24.52 -18.29
CA ASP A 234 -16.37 23.14 -18.08
C ASP A 234 -17.52 22.22 -18.52
N THR A 235 -17.23 21.21 -19.33
CA THR A 235 -18.25 20.23 -19.68
C THR A 235 -17.72 18.79 -19.53
N GLY A 236 -18.63 17.86 -19.25
CA GLY A 236 -18.28 16.45 -19.11
C GLY A 236 -19.33 15.55 -19.75
N LEU A 237 -18.99 14.98 -20.93
CA LEU A 237 -19.78 13.91 -21.54
C LEU A 237 -19.18 12.55 -21.16
N GLY A 238 -20.00 11.66 -20.60
CA GLY A 238 -19.61 10.29 -20.30
C GLY A 238 -19.45 9.45 -21.57
N LEU A 239 -18.20 9.13 -21.97
CA LEU A 239 -17.94 8.37 -23.17
C LEU A 239 -18.64 7.00 -23.13
N GLU A 240 -18.53 6.27 -22.01
CA GLU A 240 -19.11 4.94 -21.86
C GLU A 240 -20.65 4.96 -21.92
N ARG A 241 -21.31 5.96 -21.33
CA ARG A 241 -22.78 6.13 -21.42
C ARG A 241 -23.20 6.40 -22.86
N THR A 242 -22.51 7.30 -23.53
CA THR A 242 -22.75 7.63 -24.94
C THR A 242 -22.49 6.41 -25.84
N ALA A 243 -21.43 5.64 -25.57
CA ALA A 243 -21.12 4.41 -26.29
C ALA A 243 -22.20 3.35 -26.13
N ALA A 244 -22.76 3.16 -24.92
CA ALA A 244 -23.83 2.21 -24.68
C ALA A 244 -25.06 2.54 -25.54
N LEU A 245 -25.45 3.82 -25.63
CA LEU A 245 -26.55 4.26 -26.46
C LEU A 245 -26.28 4.07 -27.97
N LEU A 246 -25.09 4.46 -28.45
CA LEU A 246 -24.72 4.39 -29.87
C LEU A 246 -24.41 2.98 -30.37
N GLN A 247 -24.05 2.06 -29.46
CA GLN A 247 -23.88 0.63 -29.74
C GLN A 247 -25.17 -0.16 -29.55
N GLY A 248 -26.22 0.44 -28.96
CA GLY A 248 -27.50 -0.19 -28.71
C GLY A 248 -27.45 -1.34 -27.72
N VAL A 249 -26.60 -1.20 -26.68
CA VAL A 249 -26.46 -2.19 -25.60
C VAL A 249 -27.14 -1.71 -24.32
N GLU A 250 -27.48 -2.64 -23.43
CA GLU A 250 -28.29 -2.38 -22.23
C GLU A 250 -27.55 -1.56 -21.16
N ASN A 251 -26.24 -1.71 -21.06
CA ASN A 251 -25.44 -1.10 -20.01
C ASN A 251 -23.99 -0.84 -20.46
N ILE A 252 -23.29 -0.03 -19.69
CA ILE A 252 -21.89 0.35 -19.97
C ILE A 252 -20.89 -0.81 -19.90
N TYR A 253 -21.25 -1.94 -19.33
CA TYR A 253 -20.37 -3.13 -19.26
C TYR A 253 -20.39 -3.96 -20.54
N GLU A 254 -21.34 -3.72 -21.42
CA GLU A 254 -21.51 -4.42 -22.70
C GLU A 254 -20.93 -3.67 -23.90
N ILE A 255 -20.40 -2.46 -23.70
CA ILE A 255 -19.72 -1.72 -24.77
C ILE A 255 -18.40 -2.39 -25.19
N ASP A 256 -17.95 -2.09 -26.38
CA ASP A 256 -16.77 -2.68 -27.02
C ASP A 256 -15.52 -2.73 -26.12
N THR A 257 -15.25 -1.71 -25.32
CA THR A 257 -14.07 -1.65 -24.43
C THR A 257 -14.19 -2.45 -23.14
N THR A 258 -15.40 -2.66 -22.61
CA THR A 258 -15.64 -3.41 -21.36
C THR A 258 -16.03 -4.86 -21.62
N LYS A 259 -16.78 -5.10 -22.71
CA LYS A 259 -17.24 -6.44 -23.07
C LYS A 259 -16.12 -7.46 -23.26
N ILE A 260 -14.99 -7.05 -23.81
CA ILE A 260 -13.81 -7.92 -24.00
C ILE A 260 -13.35 -8.50 -22.65
N ILE A 261 -13.38 -7.70 -21.59
CA ILE A 261 -12.96 -8.10 -20.24
C ILE A 261 -14.04 -8.97 -19.59
N LEU A 262 -15.31 -8.60 -19.75
CA LEU A 262 -16.47 -9.36 -19.28
C LEU A 262 -16.51 -10.75 -19.91
N ASP A 263 -16.32 -10.85 -21.23
CA ASP A 263 -16.27 -12.12 -21.96
C ASP A 263 -15.08 -13.00 -21.50
N LYS A 264 -13.90 -12.39 -21.23
CA LYS A 264 -12.76 -13.10 -20.65
C LYS A 264 -13.09 -13.66 -19.27
N ALA A 265 -13.70 -12.86 -18.38
CA ALA A 265 -14.13 -13.31 -17.06
C ALA A 265 -15.13 -14.47 -17.16
N SER A 266 -16.10 -14.38 -18.08
CA SER A 266 -17.07 -15.44 -18.38
C SER A 266 -16.39 -16.74 -18.83
N VAL A 267 -15.36 -16.65 -19.68
CA VAL A 267 -14.58 -17.83 -20.12
C VAL A 267 -13.80 -18.45 -18.98
N LEU A 268 -13.10 -17.64 -18.17
CA LEU A 268 -12.27 -18.12 -17.05
C LEU A 268 -13.10 -18.78 -15.95
N THR A 269 -14.31 -18.30 -15.70
CA THR A 269 -15.24 -18.86 -14.70
C THR A 269 -16.15 -19.94 -15.24
N LYS A 270 -16.27 -20.09 -16.57
CA LYS A 270 -17.25 -20.92 -17.26
C LYS A 270 -18.72 -20.54 -16.95
N VAL A 271 -18.93 -19.30 -16.47
CA VAL A 271 -20.26 -18.75 -16.19
C VAL A 271 -20.68 -17.85 -17.35
N LYS A 272 -21.83 -18.14 -17.96
CA LYS A 272 -22.34 -17.36 -19.08
C LYS A 272 -23.06 -16.11 -18.57
N TYR A 273 -22.66 -14.93 -19.07
CA TYR A 273 -23.35 -13.66 -18.82
C TYR A 273 -24.79 -13.71 -19.38
N GLY A 274 -25.74 -13.09 -18.64
CA GLY A 274 -27.18 -13.13 -18.97
C GLY A 274 -27.91 -14.36 -18.43
N LYS A 275 -27.28 -15.15 -17.53
CA LYS A 275 -27.89 -16.34 -16.95
C LYS A 275 -28.71 -16.04 -15.70
N ASP A 276 -28.18 -15.27 -14.80
CA ASP A 276 -28.82 -14.83 -13.56
C ASP A 276 -28.19 -13.52 -13.05
N GLU A 277 -29.00 -12.69 -12.41
CA GLU A 277 -28.63 -11.34 -11.94
C GLU A 277 -27.40 -11.33 -11.04
N LYS A 278 -27.28 -12.28 -10.11
CA LYS A 278 -26.16 -12.33 -9.15
C LYS A 278 -24.83 -12.60 -9.85
N SER A 279 -24.80 -13.55 -10.77
CA SER A 279 -23.61 -13.85 -11.58
C SER A 279 -23.26 -12.69 -12.51
N ASP A 280 -24.28 -12.04 -13.09
CA ASP A 280 -24.09 -10.90 -13.99
C ASP A 280 -23.50 -9.69 -13.25
N VAL A 281 -23.99 -9.37 -12.05
CA VAL A 281 -23.41 -8.33 -11.19
C VAL A 281 -21.93 -8.63 -10.90
N SER A 282 -21.59 -9.86 -10.54
CA SER A 282 -20.19 -10.26 -10.29
C SER A 282 -19.31 -10.11 -11.53
N LEU A 283 -19.79 -10.52 -12.71
CA LEU A 283 -19.06 -10.38 -13.99
C LEU A 283 -18.85 -8.90 -14.37
N ARG A 284 -19.87 -8.05 -14.15
CA ARG A 284 -19.79 -6.59 -14.37
C ARG A 284 -18.75 -5.95 -13.44
N VAL A 285 -18.76 -6.30 -12.15
CA VAL A 285 -17.77 -5.83 -11.17
C VAL A 285 -16.36 -6.24 -11.61
N VAL A 286 -16.16 -7.48 -12.05
CA VAL A 286 -14.86 -7.95 -12.54
C VAL A 286 -14.40 -7.14 -13.76
N ALA A 287 -15.27 -6.91 -14.73
CA ALA A 287 -14.92 -6.16 -15.94
C ALA A 287 -14.53 -4.71 -15.65
N ASP A 288 -15.29 -4.02 -14.79
CA ASP A 288 -15.02 -2.65 -14.38
C ASP A 288 -13.73 -2.54 -13.56
N HIS A 289 -13.62 -3.34 -12.50
CA HIS A 289 -12.50 -3.23 -11.54
C HIS A 289 -11.18 -3.71 -12.14
N ALA A 290 -11.17 -4.71 -13.02
CA ALA A 290 -9.97 -5.12 -13.74
C ALA A 290 -9.46 -4.01 -14.67
N ARG A 291 -10.38 -3.34 -15.41
CA ARG A 291 -10.05 -2.17 -16.23
C ARG A 291 -9.49 -1.02 -15.38
N THR A 292 -10.15 -0.72 -14.26
CA THR A 292 -9.73 0.35 -13.35
C THR A 292 -8.35 0.06 -12.75
N ALA A 293 -8.12 -1.16 -12.27
CA ALA A 293 -6.84 -1.58 -11.71
C ALA A 293 -5.71 -1.46 -12.75
N MET A 294 -5.95 -1.93 -13.98
CA MET A 294 -4.99 -1.82 -15.08
C MET A 294 -4.63 -0.35 -15.38
N MET A 295 -5.62 0.55 -15.43
CA MET A 295 -5.40 1.98 -15.69
C MET A 295 -4.61 2.64 -14.56
N LEU A 296 -4.93 2.33 -13.28
CA LEU A 296 -4.21 2.85 -12.12
C LEU A 296 -2.76 2.38 -12.09
N ILE A 297 -2.51 1.08 -12.34
CA ILE A 297 -1.15 0.53 -12.41
C ILE A 297 -0.40 1.16 -13.59
N GLY A 298 -1.05 1.33 -14.75
CA GLY A 298 -0.51 2.00 -15.92
C GLY A 298 0.02 3.40 -15.59
N ASP A 299 -0.73 4.15 -14.80
CA ASP A 299 -0.36 5.51 -14.35
C ASP A 299 0.61 5.52 -13.14
N GLY A 300 1.13 4.36 -12.70
CA GLY A 300 2.18 4.27 -11.69
C GLY A 300 1.70 4.02 -10.25
N VAL A 301 0.41 3.79 -10.02
CA VAL A 301 -0.10 3.41 -8.69
C VAL A 301 0.29 1.96 -8.39
N THR A 302 0.78 1.71 -7.18
CA THR A 302 1.04 0.35 -6.66
C THR A 302 0.09 0.01 -5.53
N PRO A 303 -0.29 -1.29 -5.35
CA PRO A 303 -1.17 -1.69 -4.26
C PRO A 303 -0.58 -1.33 -2.89
N GLY A 304 -1.39 -0.73 -2.02
CA GLY A 304 -0.95 -0.25 -0.70
C GLY A 304 -2.05 -0.35 0.36
N ASN A 305 -1.74 0.03 1.59
CA ASN A 305 -2.69 0.04 2.72
C ASN A 305 -3.37 1.39 2.91
N GLU A 306 -2.90 2.45 2.27
CA GLU A 306 -3.40 3.81 2.42
C GLU A 306 -3.49 4.54 1.06
N GLY A 307 -4.26 5.60 1.02
CA GLY A 307 -4.36 6.51 -0.12
C GLY A 307 -4.74 5.82 -1.44
N ARG A 308 -4.06 6.19 -2.51
CA ARG A 308 -4.29 5.66 -3.87
C ARG A 308 -4.02 4.16 -3.97
N GLY A 309 -2.99 3.68 -3.28
CA GLY A 309 -2.64 2.26 -3.23
C GLY A 309 -3.72 1.40 -2.59
N TYR A 310 -4.41 1.91 -1.57
CA TYR A 310 -5.56 1.24 -0.95
C TYR A 310 -6.73 1.11 -1.94
N VAL A 311 -7.03 2.18 -2.69
CA VAL A 311 -8.08 2.14 -3.71
C VAL A 311 -7.79 1.06 -4.76
N LEU A 312 -6.56 1.04 -5.30
CA LEU A 312 -6.13 0.01 -6.25
C LEU A 312 -6.24 -1.39 -5.65
N ARG A 313 -5.71 -1.61 -4.46
CA ARG A 313 -5.77 -2.91 -3.77
C ARG A 313 -7.21 -3.36 -3.55
N ARG A 314 -8.11 -2.47 -3.16
CA ARG A 314 -9.54 -2.75 -2.99
C ARG A 314 -10.17 -3.25 -4.30
N MET A 315 -9.89 -2.58 -5.44
CA MET A 315 -10.40 -2.98 -6.75
C MET A 315 -9.91 -4.37 -7.15
N MET A 316 -8.61 -4.64 -7.01
CA MET A 316 -8.02 -5.92 -7.35
C MET A 316 -8.59 -7.06 -6.50
N ARG A 317 -8.70 -6.85 -5.20
CA ARG A 317 -9.22 -7.86 -4.26
C ARG A 317 -10.71 -8.14 -4.48
N ARG A 318 -11.51 -7.13 -4.83
CA ARG A 318 -12.92 -7.31 -5.24
C ARG A 318 -13.01 -8.11 -6.54
N THR A 319 -12.13 -7.85 -7.52
CA THR A 319 -12.03 -8.64 -8.76
C THR A 319 -11.75 -10.12 -8.46
N ILE A 320 -10.70 -10.41 -7.70
CA ILE A 320 -10.28 -11.77 -7.34
C ILE A 320 -11.40 -12.50 -6.58
N ARG A 321 -12.02 -11.83 -5.60
CA ARG A 321 -13.13 -12.40 -4.84
C ARG A 321 -14.33 -12.75 -5.71
N ASN A 322 -14.77 -11.83 -6.59
CA ASN A 322 -15.89 -12.08 -7.47
C ASN A 322 -15.62 -13.25 -8.45
N MET A 323 -14.36 -13.35 -8.95
CA MET A 323 -13.95 -14.51 -9.75
C MET A 323 -14.03 -15.82 -8.94
N ARG A 324 -13.66 -15.81 -7.66
CA ARG A 324 -13.81 -16.99 -6.77
C ARG A 324 -15.27 -17.32 -6.50
N LEU A 325 -16.13 -16.33 -6.26
CA LEU A 325 -17.57 -16.53 -6.09
C LEU A 325 -18.24 -17.13 -7.35
N LEU A 326 -17.72 -16.79 -8.53
CA LEU A 326 -18.12 -17.37 -9.81
C LEU A 326 -17.52 -18.77 -10.05
N GLY A 327 -16.71 -19.30 -9.13
CA GLY A 327 -16.18 -20.67 -9.16
C GLY A 327 -14.77 -20.84 -9.70
N SER A 328 -14.07 -19.77 -10.11
CA SER A 328 -12.67 -19.86 -10.54
C SER A 328 -11.75 -20.25 -9.40
N GLN A 329 -10.92 -21.27 -9.59
CA GLN A 329 -9.88 -21.70 -8.64
C GLN A 329 -8.47 -21.29 -9.08
N GLU A 330 -8.31 -20.91 -10.34
CA GLU A 330 -7.05 -20.52 -10.95
C GLU A 330 -6.72 -19.05 -10.68
N VAL A 331 -5.45 -18.68 -10.90
CA VAL A 331 -5.00 -17.28 -10.94
C VAL A 331 -5.58 -16.60 -12.17
N VAL A 332 -6.17 -15.44 -12.00
CA VAL A 332 -6.99 -14.80 -13.05
C VAL A 332 -6.54 -13.39 -13.45
N MET A 333 -5.84 -12.69 -12.56
CA MET A 333 -5.53 -11.27 -12.77
C MET A 333 -4.66 -11.06 -14.01
N GLY A 334 -3.66 -11.90 -14.27
CA GLY A 334 -2.82 -11.79 -15.47
C GLY A 334 -3.63 -11.81 -16.77
N GLU A 335 -4.57 -12.75 -16.89
CA GLU A 335 -5.43 -12.87 -18.08
C GLU A 335 -6.46 -11.73 -18.21
N LEU A 336 -6.99 -11.23 -17.10
CA LEU A 336 -7.87 -10.06 -17.06
C LEU A 336 -7.11 -8.79 -17.45
N MET A 337 -5.85 -8.60 -16.95
CA MET A 337 -5.01 -7.47 -17.33
C MET A 337 -4.69 -7.48 -18.82
N LYS A 338 -4.30 -8.63 -19.41
CA LYS A 338 -4.07 -8.76 -20.87
C LYS A 338 -5.28 -8.33 -21.67
N SER A 339 -6.49 -8.76 -21.24
CA SER A 339 -7.72 -8.39 -21.89
C SER A 339 -8.04 -6.89 -21.76
N SER A 340 -7.76 -6.31 -20.60
CA SER A 340 -7.93 -4.87 -20.34
C SER A 340 -6.94 -4.03 -21.17
N ILE A 341 -5.68 -4.44 -21.27
CA ILE A 341 -4.66 -3.79 -22.12
C ILE A 341 -5.08 -3.89 -23.60
N LYS A 342 -5.60 -5.04 -24.06
CA LYS A 342 -6.10 -5.19 -25.42
C LYS A 342 -7.26 -4.23 -25.72
N ALA A 343 -8.16 -4.01 -24.75
CA ALA A 343 -9.30 -3.12 -24.90
C ALA A 343 -8.90 -1.64 -24.96
N MET A 344 -7.97 -1.21 -24.10
CA MET A 344 -7.63 0.20 -23.89
C MET A 344 -6.32 0.64 -24.56
N GLY A 345 -5.41 -0.29 -24.88
CA GLY A 345 -4.10 -0.03 -25.48
C GLY A 345 -4.12 0.78 -26.79
N PRO A 346 -5.08 0.60 -27.69
CA PRO A 346 -5.18 1.45 -28.89
C PRO A 346 -5.37 2.94 -28.59
N GLN A 347 -5.99 3.27 -27.45
CA GLN A 347 -6.22 4.66 -27.02
C GLN A 347 -5.14 5.17 -26.07
N TYR A 348 -4.43 4.26 -25.39
CA TYR A 348 -3.40 4.53 -24.39
C TYR A 348 -2.17 3.62 -24.64
N PRO A 349 -1.30 3.97 -25.62
CA PRO A 349 -0.17 3.13 -26.01
C PRO A 349 0.82 2.82 -24.88
N GLU A 350 0.89 3.68 -23.87
CA GLU A 350 1.70 3.49 -22.66
C GLU A 350 1.33 2.21 -21.88
N LEU A 351 0.08 1.74 -21.98
CA LEU A 351 -0.36 0.49 -21.37
C LEU A 351 0.25 -0.74 -22.06
N VAL A 352 0.48 -0.66 -23.35
CA VAL A 352 1.11 -1.73 -24.14
C VAL A 352 2.60 -1.81 -23.82
N SER A 353 3.31 -0.69 -23.80
CA SER A 353 4.73 -0.63 -23.45
C SER A 353 5.00 -1.00 -21.98
N GLY A 354 4.04 -0.72 -21.07
CA GLY A 354 4.12 -1.06 -19.65
C GLY A 354 3.49 -2.40 -19.28
N SER A 355 3.14 -3.27 -20.26
CA SER A 355 2.35 -4.48 -20.03
C SER A 355 2.98 -5.43 -19.00
N ASP A 356 4.29 -5.70 -19.12
CA ASP A 356 5.00 -6.62 -18.23
C ASP A 356 4.94 -6.17 -16.76
N ARG A 357 5.09 -4.86 -16.53
CA ARG A 357 4.95 -4.26 -15.20
C ARG A 357 3.53 -4.38 -14.66
N ILE A 358 2.53 -4.11 -15.50
CA ILE A 358 1.12 -4.21 -15.11
C ILE A 358 0.77 -5.64 -14.70
N LEU A 359 1.21 -6.62 -15.49
CA LEU A 359 0.99 -8.04 -15.22
C LEU A 359 1.67 -8.48 -13.92
N ALA A 360 2.97 -8.16 -13.76
CA ALA A 360 3.74 -8.55 -12.57
C ALA A 360 3.14 -8.01 -11.26
N ILE A 361 2.68 -6.75 -11.25
CA ILE A 361 2.03 -6.16 -10.07
C ILE A 361 0.69 -6.84 -9.78
N ALA A 362 -0.10 -7.10 -10.82
CA ALA A 362 -1.43 -7.70 -10.67
C ALA A 362 -1.35 -9.16 -10.17
N GLU A 363 -0.45 -9.96 -10.72
CA GLU A 363 -0.24 -11.35 -10.32
C GLU A 363 0.32 -11.45 -8.89
N ALA A 364 1.28 -10.59 -8.53
CA ALA A 364 1.84 -10.58 -7.17
C ALA A 364 0.80 -10.20 -6.09
N GLU A 365 -0.09 -9.24 -6.34
CA GLU A 365 -1.17 -8.91 -5.40
C GLU A 365 -2.21 -10.05 -5.32
N GLU A 366 -2.48 -10.76 -6.42
CA GLU A 366 -3.37 -11.92 -6.41
C GLU A 366 -2.78 -13.05 -5.56
N ASP A 367 -1.52 -13.41 -5.75
CA ASP A 367 -0.82 -14.44 -4.96
C ASP A 367 -0.85 -14.11 -3.47
N SER A 368 -0.52 -12.86 -3.12
CA SER A 368 -0.59 -12.37 -1.74
C SER A 368 -2.00 -12.45 -1.16
N PHE A 369 -3.01 -12.06 -1.95
CA PHE A 369 -4.40 -12.04 -1.48
C PHE A 369 -5.02 -13.43 -1.35
N ILE A 370 -4.66 -14.39 -2.19
CA ILE A 370 -5.11 -15.79 -2.06
C ILE A 370 -4.74 -16.37 -0.69
N GLN A 371 -3.54 -16.08 -0.19
CA GLN A 371 -3.12 -16.49 1.17
C GLN A 371 -3.96 -15.81 2.24
N THR A 372 -4.17 -14.49 2.11
CA THR A 372 -5.02 -13.71 3.03
C THR A 372 -6.47 -14.19 3.02
N LEU A 373 -7.01 -14.53 1.84
CA LEU A 373 -8.39 -14.99 1.69
C LEU A 373 -8.62 -16.33 2.41
N LYS A 374 -7.69 -17.28 2.27
CA LYS A 374 -7.77 -18.58 2.97
C LYS A 374 -7.82 -18.41 4.48
N SER A 375 -6.89 -17.63 5.03
CA SER A 375 -6.80 -17.40 6.48
C SER A 375 -7.97 -16.56 7.00
N GLY A 376 -8.28 -15.45 6.34
CA GLY A 376 -9.32 -14.51 6.74
C GLY A 376 -10.74 -15.09 6.66
N THR A 377 -11.06 -15.84 5.60
CA THR A 377 -12.36 -16.50 5.47
C THR A 377 -12.58 -17.52 6.59
N THR A 378 -11.58 -18.34 6.92
CA THR A 378 -11.68 -19.31 8.01
C THR A 378 -11.98 -18.61 9.36
N ILE A 379 -11.29 -17.52 9.65
CA ILE A 379 -11.47 -16.75 10.90
C ILE A 379 -12.83 -16.05 10.91
N PHE A 380 -13.24 -15.48 9.78
CA PHE A 380 -14.54 -14.86 9.62
C PHE A 380 -15.68 -15.89 9.84
N ASP A 381 -15.59 -17.07 9.23
CA ASP A 381 -16.59 -18.12 9.34
C ASP A 381 -16.69 -18.67 10.77
N LEU A 382 -15.57 -18.78 11.49
CA LEU A 382 -15.57 -19.13 12.92
C LEU A 382 -16.31 -18.06 13.74
N ALA A 383 -15.98 -16.78 13.56
CA ALA A 383 -16.62 -15.67 14.25
C ALA A 383 -18.12 -15.57 13.92
N ALA A 384 -18.49 -15.75 12.65
CA ALA A 384 -19.89 -15.78 12.21
C ALA A 384 -20.65 -16.97 12.79
N GLY A 385 -20.02 -18.13 12.93
CA GLY A 385 -20.57 -19.33 13.58
C GLY A 385 -20.84 -19.11 15.08
N GLU A 386 -19.90 -18.48 15.80
CA GLU A 386 -20.06 -18.10 17.22
C GLU A 386 -21.22 -17.11 17.42
N LEU A 387 -21.35 -16.11 16.53
CA LEU A 387 -22.45 -15.15 16.56
C LEU A 387 -23.82 -15.81 16.34
N LYS A 388 -23.93 -16.72 15.38
CA LYS A 388 -25.16 -17.48 15.13
C LYS A 388 -25.55 -18.35 16.33
N SER A 389 -24.56 -18.94 17.03
CA SER A 389 -24.80 -19.74 18.22
C SER A 389 -25.18 -18.91 19.44
N SER A 390 -24.71 -17.69 19.59
CA SER A 390 -25.03 -16.74 20.66
C SER A 390 -26.23 -15.83 20.40
N ASN A 391 -26.93 -16.03 19.25
CA ASN A 391 -28.07 -15.21 18.81
C ASN A 391 -27.71 -13.71 18.60
N SER A 392 -26.42 -13.38 18.45
CA SER A 392 -25.95 -12.04 18.13
C SER A 392 -25.97 -11.83 16.61
N LYS A 393 -26.26 -10.59 16.18
CA LYS A 393 -26.42 -10.27 14.76
C LYS A 393 -25.31 -9.34 14.22
N SER A 394 -24.30 -9.01 15.03
CA SER A 394 -23.26 -8.07 14.61
C SER A 394 -21.87 -8.52 15.05
N LEU A 395 -20.91 -8.51 14.12
CA LEU A 395 -19.49 -8.69 14.40
C LEU A 395 -18.97 -7.53 15.26
N SER A 396 -18.20 -7.86 16.30
CA SER A 396 -17.62 -6.86 17.18
C SER A 396 -16.52 -6.06 16.47
N ALA A 397 -16.28 -4.83 16.96
CA ALA A 397 -15.19 -3.99 16.52
C ALA A 397 -13.83 -4.69 16.64
N ASP A 398 -13.57 -5.39 17.77
CA ASP A 398 -12.30 -6.10 18.01
C ASP A 398 -12.07 -7.24 17.02
N THR A 399 -13.09 -8.05 16.73
CA THR A 399 -13.00 -9.12 15.75
C THR A 399 -12.72 -8.57 14.35
N THR A 400 -13.43 -7.50 13.98
CA THR A 400 -13.28 -6.83 12.70
C THR A 400 -11.90 -6.18 12.57
N PHE A 401 -11.41 -5.54 13.64
CA PHE A 401 -10.09 -4.94 13.70
C PHE A 401 -8.99 -6.01 13.60
N LYS A 402 -9.12 -7.13 14.29
CA LYS A 402 -8.17 -8.25 14.21
C LYS A 402 -8.11 -8.87 12.83
N LEU A 403 -9.23 -9.01 12.12
CA LEU A 403 -9.28 -9.45 10.72
C LEU A 403 -8.49 -8.49 9.83
N HIS A 404 -8.66 -7.18 10.03
CA HIS A 404 -8.02 -6.16 9.21
C HIS A 404 -6.53 -6.01 9.55
N ASP A 405 -6.18 -5.79 10.81
CA ASP A 405 -4.84 -5.41 11.25
C ASP A 405 -3.87 -6.61 11.29
N THR A 406 -4.32 -7.73 11.84
CA THR A 406 -3.46 -8.90 12.07
C THR A 406 -3.39 -9.81 10.85
N TYR A 407 -4.53 -10.01 10.17
CA TYR A 407 -4.63 -10.94 9.05
C TYR A 407 -4.66 -10.26 7.68
N GLY A 408 -4.61 -8.92 7.63
CA GLY A 408 -4.65 -8.16 6.38
C GLY A 408 -5.96 -8.31 5.58
N PHE A 409 -7.04 -8.77 6.23
CA PHE A 409 -8.34 -8.99 5.60
C PHE A 409 -9.08 -7.64 5.48
N PRO A 410 -9.37 -7.16 4.26
CA PRO A 410 -9.94 -5.83 4.08
C PRO A 410 -11.26 -5.63 4.83
N PHE A 411 -11.43 -4.46 5.45
CA PHE A 411 -12.65 -4.11 6.18
C PHE A 411 -13.91 -4.19 5.29
N ASP A 412 -13.83 -3.65 4.08
CA ASP A 412 -14.93 -3.69 3.11
C ASP A 412 -15.34 -5.12 2.77
N LEU A 413 -14.37 -6.03 2.66
CA LEU A 413 -14.62 -7.44 2.42
C LEU A 413 -15.32 -8.10 3.62
N THR A 414 -14.94 -7.72 4.84
CA THR A 414 -15.62 -8.15 6.06
C THR A 414 -17.08 -7.69 6.07
N LEU A 415 -17.35 -6.43 5.65
CA LEU A 415 -18.71 -5.89 5.51
C LEU A 415 -19.53 -6.65 4.48
N GLU A 416 -18.97 -6.92 3.30
CA GLU A 416 -19.66 -7.67 2.23
C GLU A 416 -20.01 -9.09 2.69
N MET A 417 -19.06 -9.81 3.28
CA MET A 417 -19.28 -11.17 3.78
C MET A 417 -20.29 -11.23 4.92
N ALA A 418 -20.26 -10.24 5.82
CA ALA A 418 -21.25 -10.13 6.90
C ALA A 418 -22.65 -9.92 6.34
N ARG A 419 -22.84 -9.00 5.41
CA ARG A 419 -24.13 -8.75 4.73
C ARG A 419 -24.65 -9.99 3.99
N GLU A 420 -23.79 -10.73 3.31
CA GLU A 420 -24.14 -11.98 2.63
C GLU A 420 -24.67 -13.05 3.58
N GLN A 421 -24.17 -13.07 4.83
CA GLN A 421 -24.61 -13.98 5.88
C GLN A 421 -25.73 -13.42 6.78
N GLY A 422 -26.27 -12.23 6.44
CA GLY A 422 -27.32 -11.55 7.24
C GLY A 422 -26.81 -11.00 8.57
N LEU A 423 -25.52 -10.72 8.68
CA LEU A 423 -24.86 -10.16 9.86
C LEU A 423 -24.52 -8.68 9.66
N GLY A 424 -24.55 -7.91 10.73
CA GLY A 424 -24.01 -6.55 10.80
C GLY A 424 -22.53 -6.55 11.20
N VAL A 425 -21.93 -5.37 11.17
CA VAL A 425 -20.55 -5.11 11.67
C VAL A 425 -20.57 -3.83 12.48
N ASP A 426 -19.86 -3.79 13.60
CA ASP A 426 -19.66 -2.57 14.39
C ASP A 426 -18.63 -1.65 13.71
N GLU A 427 -19.08 -0.89 12.70
CA GLU A 427 -18.26 0.04 11.94
C GLU A 427 -17.73 1.19 12.81
N VAL A 428 -18.55 1.68 13.76
CA VAL A 428 -18.18 2.81 14.61
C VAL A 428 -17.04 2.42 15.54
N GLY A 429 -17.18 1.26 16.20
CA GLY A 429 -16.13 0.70 17.04
C GLY A 429 -14.85 0.38 16.25
N PHE A 430 -14.97 -0.20 15.05
CA PHE A 430 -13.82 -0.46 14.18
C PHE A 430 -13.07 0.83 13.83
N ARG A 431 -13.78 1.88 13.39
CA ARG A 431 -13.16 3.18 13.05
C ARG A 431 -12.47 3.81 14.25
N LYS A 432 -13.04 3.64 15.47
CA LYS A 432 -12.41 4.10 16.71
C LYS A 432 -11.08 3.38 16.95
N LEU A 433 -11.04 2.04 16.84
CA LEU A 433 -9.82 1.24 17.02
C LEU A 433 -8.74 1.61 15.96
N MET A 434 -9.13 1.83 14.70
CA MET A 434 -8.23 2.29 13.65
C MET A 434 -7.65 3.68 13.93
N ASN A 435 -8.46 4.60 14.47
CA ASN A 435 -7.99 5.93 14.87
C ASN A 435 -7.03 5.83 16.07
N GLU A 436 -7.34 5.01 17.07
CA GLU A 436 -6.46 4.77 18.23
C GLU A 436 -5.11 4.17 17.81
N GLN A 437 -5.10 3.26 16.83
CA GLN A 437 -3.86 2.73 16.23
C GLN A 437 -3.08 3.83 15.51
N ARG A 438 -3.76 4.62 14.68
CA ARG A 438 -3.16 5.76 13.97
C ARG A 438 -2.61 6.81 14.93
N ASP A 439 -3.32 7.09 16.03
CA ASP A 439 -2.90 8.05 17.03
C ASP A 439 -1.72 7.51 17.86
N ARG A 440 -1.66 6.19 18.14
CA ARG A 440 -0.46 5.54 18.71
C ARG A 440 0.74 5.65 17.78
N ALA A 441 0.58 5.34 16.50
CA ALA A 441 1.64 5.49 15.49
C ALA A 441 2.07 6.96 15.34
N LYS A 442 1.12 7.92 15.39
CA LYS A 442 1.41 9.35 15.41
C LYS A 442 2.06 9.80 16.72
N ALA A 443 1.68 9.24 17.87
CA ALA A 443 2.28 9.56 19.17
C ALA A 443 3.73 9.05 19.25
N ASP A 444 4.02 7.86 18.72
CA ASP A 444 5.39 7.34 18.57
C ASP A 444 6.22 8.18 17.59
N ALA A 445 5.62 8.68 16.51
CA ALA A 445 6.22 9.62 15.58
C ALA A 445 6.36 11.03 16.20
N LYS A 446 5.39 11.45 17.05
CA LYS A 446 5.40 12.73 17.79
C LYS A 446 6.37 12.74 18.97
N ALA A 447 6.56 11.61 19.65
CA ALA A 447 7.60 11.47 20.68
C ALA A 447 9.02 11.64 20.12
N LYS A 448 9.17 11.49 18.78
CA LYS A 448 10.40 11.76 18.03
C LYS A 448 10.45 13.16 17.38
N LYS A 449 9.35 13.93 17.37
CA LYS A 449 9.28 15.30 16.83
C LYS A 449 8.67 16.23 17.89
N SER A 450 9.53 16.93 18.60
CA SER A 450 9.14 18.00 19.54
C SER A 450 8.37 19.12 18.82
N GLY A 451 7.21 19.51 19.40
CA GLY A 451 6.55 20.81 19.29
C GLY A 451 6.11 21.30 17.91
N HIS A 452 4.78 21.40 17.69
CA HIS A 452 4.24 22.22 16.60
C HIS A 452 4.18 23.68 17.07
N THR A 453 5.09 24.51 16.56
CA THR A 453 4.91 25.96 16.55
C THR A 453 3.74 26.32 15.65
N ASP A 454 2.90 27.26 16.09
CA ASP A 454 1.81 27.77 15.26
C ASP A 454 2.39 28.41 13.98
N LEU A 455 1.89 27.97 12.81
CA LEU A 455 2.33 28.51 11.52
C LEU A 455 2.14 30.02 11.39
N THR A 456 1.28 30.63 12.23
CA THR A 456 1.04 32.06 12.31
C THR A 456 2.29 32.83 12.73
N GLU A 457 3.07 32.29 13.70
CA GLU A 457 4.33 32.92 14.15
C GLU A 457 5.36 32.92 13.01
N TYR A 458 5.50 31.81 12.28
CA TYR A 458 6.41 31.74 11.14
C TYR A 458 5.99 32.68 9.99
N ARG A 459 4.69 32.82 9.70
CA ARG A 459 4.20 33.80 8.73
C ARG A 459 4.52 35.23 9.15
N GLY A 460 4.34 35.56 10.42
CA GLY A 460 4.73 36.86 10.97
C GLY A 460 6.22 37.18 10.82
N ILE A 461 7.09 36.18 10.86
CA ILE A 461 8.54 36.35 10.59
C ILE A 461 8.77 36.60 9.10
N VAL A 462 8.14 35.83 8.20
CA VAL A 462 8.29 36.00 6.75
C VAL A 462 7.78 37.37 6.31
N ASP A 463 6.64 37.83 6.83
CA ASP A 463 6.05 39.13 6.51
C ASP A 463 6.96 40.30 6.92
N LYS A 464 7.67 40.16 8.05
CA LYS A 464 8.56 41.22 8.58
C LYS A 464 9.97 41.20 7.95
N SER A 465 10.50 40.02 7.68
CA SER A 465 11.94 39.84 7.42
C SER A 465 12.23 39.14 6.08
N GLY A 466 11.19 38.67 5.39
CA GLY A 466 11.37 37.90 4.17
C GLY A 466 11.78 36.45 4.42
N THR A 467 12.21 35.77 3.36
CA THR A 467 12.65 34.36 3.35
C THR A 467 14.13 34.22 3.64
N SER A 468 14.56 33.05 4.05
CA SER A 468 15.97 32.68 4.27
C SER A 468 16.65 32.30 2.94
N LYS A 469 17.86 32.81 2.68
CA LYS A 469 18.66 32.40 1.52
C LYS A 469 19.58 31.23 1.90
N PHE A 470 19.37 30.04 1.32
CA PHE A 470 20.30 28.92 1.48
C PHE A 470 21.54 29.14 0.61
N ILE A 471 22.73 29.06 1.23
CA ILE A 471 24.03 29.22 0.56
C ILE A 471 25.00 28.05 0.82
N GLY A 472 24.49 26.98 1.44
CA GLY A 472 25.30 25.86 1.96
C GLY A 472 25.75 24.85 0.90
N TYR A 473 25.52 25.09 -0.40
CA TYR A 473 26.17 24.29 -1.44
C TYR A 473 27.67 24.63 -1.56
N ASP A 474 28.01 25.93 -1.43
CA ASP A 474 29.37 26.44 -1.62
C ASP A 474 30.02 26.91 -0.32
N ASN A 475 29.25 27.17 0.75
CA ASN A 475 29.71 27.75 1.99
C ASN A 475 29.41 26.83 3.18
N ILE A 476 30.42 26.63 4.02
CA ILE A 476 30.32 25.87 5.27
C ILE A 476 30.12 26.78 6.48
N SER A 477 30.36 28.09 6.32
CA SER A 477 30.22 29.15 7.29
C SER A 477 29.64 30.40 6.64
N ALA A 478 28.88 31.19 7.38
CA ALA A 478 28.29 32.41 6.87
C ALA A 478 28.12 33.48 7.96
N GLU A 479 28.43 34.72 7.63
CA GLU A 479 27.91 35.86 8.34
C GLU A 479 26.44 36.07 8.01
N ALA A 480 25.57 36.15 9.00
CA ALA A 480 24.15 36.24 8.90
C ALA A 480 23.53 37.16 9.96
N LYS A 481 22.25 37.47 9.81
CA LYS A 481 21.48 38.21 10.79
C LYS A 481 20.30 37.41 11.29
N LEU A 482 20.07 37.35 12.62
CA LEU A 482 18.85 36.77 13.17
C LEU A 482 17.64 37.59 12.74
N THR A 483 16.67 36.91 12.08
CA THR A 483 15.42 37.50 11.60
C THR A 483 14.21 37.09 12.43
N GLY A 484 14.33 36.02 13.23
CA GLY A 484 13.30 35.54 14.15
C GLY A 484 13.92 34.74 15.29
N LEU A 485 13.29 34.80 16.46
CA LEU A 485 13.66 34.07 17.68
C LEU A 485 12.36 33.62 18.36
N LEU A 486 12.21 32.31 18.59
CA LEU A 486 11.07 31.74 19.28
C LEU A 486 11.55 30.87 20.46
N VAL A 487 10.77 30.89 21.54
CA VAL A 487 10.87 29.99 22.70
C VAL A 487 9.49 29.38 22.92
N ASP A 488 9.40 28.08 23.07
CA ASP A 488 8.13 27.36 23.21
C ASP A 488 7.09 27.72 22.11
N GLY A 489 7.60 27.93 20.88
CA GLY A 489 6.76 28.26 19.71
C GLY A 489 6.22 29.69 19.67
N LYS A 490 6.68 30.61 20.54
CA LYS A 490 6.27 32.02 20.58
C LYS A 490 7.42 32.93 20.28
N SER A 491 7.21 33.98 19.51
CA SER A 491 8.20 35.00 19.20
C SER A 491 8.59 35.77 20.46
N VAL A 492 9.90 35.86 20.72
CA VAL A 492 10.49 36.58 21.87
C VAL A 492 11.58 37.55 21.39
N LEU A 493 11.95 38.51 22.25
CA LEU A 493 13.03 39.46 21.96
C LEU A 493 14.40 38.94 22.39
N GLU A 494 14.45 38.11 23.43
CA GLU A 494 15.68 37.51 23.94
C GLU A 494 15.47 36.13 24.56
N ALA A 495 16.53 35.30 24.61
CA ALA A 495 16.56 33.97 25.23
C ALA A 495 17.85 33.77 26.03
N ASN A 496 17.72 33.09 27.19
CA ASN A 496 18.80 32.89 28.17
C ASN A 496 19.52 31.53 27.95
N PRO A 497 20.71 31.32 28.48
CA PRO A 497 21.42 30.05 28.48
C PRO A 497 20.54 28.91 29.00
N GLY A 498 20.59 27.74 28.33
CA GLY A 498 19.81 26.56 28.62
C GLY A 498 18.41 26.53 27.97
N ALA A 499 17.95 27.61 27.33
CA ALA A 499 16.68 27.63 26.61
C ALA A 499 16.78 26.84 25.31
N GLU A 500 15.76 26.03 25.03
CA GLU A 500 15.53 25.48 23.71
C GLU A 500 14.88 26.56 22.85
N ILE A 501 15.42 26.80 21.67
CA ILE A 501 14.99 27.90 20.80
C ILE A 501 14.86 27.49 19.36
N GLU A 502 14.04 28.23 18.65
CA GLU A 502 13.99 28.23 17.20
C GLU A 502 14.42 29.59 16.66
N ILE A 503 15.33 29.59 15.71
CA ILE A 503 15.81 30.84 15.12
C ILE A 503 15.76 30.79 13.59
N THR A 504 15.56 31.93 12.99
CA THR A 504 15.65 32.13 11.53
C THR A 504 16.77 33.13 11.20
N LEU A 505 17.41 32.93 10.06
CA LEU A 505 18.49 33.77 9.55
C LEU A 505 18.11 34.32 8.15
N ASP A 506 18.61 35.50 7.79
CA ASP A 506 18.48 36.09 6.46
C ASP A 506 19.16 35.22 5.38
N ARG A 507 20.30 34.57 5.75
CA ARG A 507 21.01 33.59 4.95
C ARG A 507 21.63 32.52 5.85
N THR A 508 21.75 31.29 5.31
CA THR A 508 22.28 30.18 6.13
C THR A 508 23.04 29.15 5.26
N PRO A 509 24.15 28.58 5.82
CA PRO A 509 24.82 27.44 5.21
C PRO A 509 24.21 26.11 5.63
N PHE A 510 23.29 26.11 6.61
CA PHE A 510 22.64 24.90 7.13
C PHE A 510 21.60 24.35 6.14
N TYR A 511 21.74 23.09 5.76
CA TYR A 511 20.74 22.35 4.98
C TYR A 511 19.58 21.93 5.88
N ALA A 512 18.38 22.31 5.53
CA ALA A 512 17.17 21.85 6.22
C ALA A 512 16.78 20.43 5.75
N GLU A 513 16.26 19.62 6.66
CA GLU A 513 15.79 18.26 6.34
C GLU A 513 14.82 18.29 5.14
N GLY A 514 15.14 17.52 4.11
CA GLY A 514 14.33 17.46 2.89
C GLY A 514 14.91 16.50 1.85
N GLY A 515 14.06 16.00 0.93
CA GLY A 515 14.49 15.07 -0.13
C GLY A 515 15.15 13.79 0.39
N GLY A 516 14.77 13.30 1.57
CA GLY A 516 15.39 12.15 2.23
C GLY A 516 16.75 12.42 2.88
N GLN A 517 17.27 13.63 2.83
CA GLN A 517 18.51 14.01 3.52
C GLN A 517 18.18 14.59 4.89
N LEU A 518 18.85 14.10 5.96
CA LEU A 518 18.75 14.66 7.30
C LEU A 518 19.36 16.06 7.37
N ALA A 519 18.87 16.86 8.33
CA ALA A 519 19.35 18.20 8.59
C ALA A 519 20.83 18.23 9.04
N ASP A 520 21.47 19.36 8.78
CA ASP A 520 22.74 19.66 9.38
C ASP A 520 22.64 19.98 10.88
N GLY A 521 23.73 19.77 11.58
CA GLY A 521 24.00 20.34 12.90
C GLY A 521 25.14 21.32 12.81
N GLY A 522 25.39 22.03 13.93
CA GLY A 522 26.48 22.96 14.01
C GLY A 522 26.31 24.02 15.11
N THR A 523 26.99 25.17 14.99
CA THR A 523 26.91 26.24 15.98
C THR A 523 26.59 27.58 15.32
N ILE A 524 25.86 28.42 16.06
CA ILE A 524 25.65 29.82 15.67
C ILE A 524 26.17 30.71 16.80
N LYS A 525 27.13 31.57 16.44
CA LYS A 525 27.79 32.50 17.39
C LYS A 525 27.34 33.92 17.09
N LEU A 526 26.79 34.59 18.09
CA LEU A 526 26.39 35.99 17.97
C LEU A 526 27.54 36.94 18.23
N ALA A 527 27.46 38.15 17.66
CA ALA A 527 28.41 39.22 17.92
C ALA A 527 28.48 39.60 19.42
N SER A 528 27.43 39.31 20.19
CA SER A 528 27.42 39.48 21.68
C SER A 528 28.23 38.43 22.44
N GLY A 529 28.77 37.40 21.77
CA GLY A 529 29.47 36.28 22.40
C GLY A 529 28.53 35.13 22.81
N ALA A 530 27.22 35.22 22.58
CA ALA A 530 26.29 34.10 22.80
C ALA A 530 26.52 32.98 21.79
N VAL A 531 26.42 31.72 22.23
CA VAL A 531 26.66 30.53 21.45
C VAL A 531 25.40 29.65 21.50
N ILE A 532 24.92 29.21 20.31
CA ILE A 532 23.79 28.34 20.16
C ILE A 532 24.27 27.05 19.49
N GLN A 533 23.96 25.90 20.08
CA GLN A 533 24.11 24.59 19.45
C GLN A 533 22.86 24.32 18.58
N ILE A 534 23.08 23.99 17.33
CA ILE A 534 21.98 23.61 16.39
C ILE A 534 21.99 22.10 16.19
N ASP A 535 20.85 21.48 16.47
CA ASP A 535 20.66 20.03 16.42
C ASP A 535 19.75 19.61 15.28
N ASP A 536 18.85 20.52 14.83
CA ASP A 536 17.89 20.27 13.75
C ASP A 536 17.62 21.55 12.93
N VAL A 537 17.33 21.36 11.64
CA VAL A 537 16.98 22.46 10.71
C VAL A 537 15.81 22.04 9.83
N GLN A 538 14.74 22.82 9.80
CA GLN A 538 13.48 22.52 9.15
C GLN A 538 13.01 23.66 8.23
N THR A 539 12.12 23.35 7.28
CA THR A 539 11.48 24.33 6.39
C THR A 539 9.94 24.27 6.57
N PRO A 540 9.41 24.90 7.65
CA PRO A 540 7.95 24.84 7.93
C PRO A 540 7.09 25.61 6.93
N LEU A 541 7.65 26.61 6.26
CA LEU A 541 7.04 27.38 5.17
C LEU A 541 8.01 27.45 3.98
N PRO A 542 7.53 27.50 2.74
CA PRO A 542 8.38 27.65 1.57
C PRO A 542 9.35 28.85 1.71
N GLY A 543 10.66 28.56 1.61
CA GLY A 543 11.71 29.58 1.70
C GLY A 543 12.05 30.05 3.12
N LEU A 544 11.42 29.56 4.20
CA LEU A 544 11.79 29.89 5.58
C LEU A 544 12.56 28.72 6.21
N ILE A 545 13.83 28.92 6.51
CA ILE A 545 14.70 27.94 7.16
C ILE A 545 14.76 28.25 8.66
N VAL A 546 14.32 27.30 9.49
CA VAL A 546 14.25 27.38 10.94
C VAL A 546 15.28 26.44 11.54
N HIS A 547 16.19 27.01 12.36
CA HIS A 547 17.22 26.28 13.08
C HIS A 547 16.75 26.04 14.51
N ARG A 548 16.77 24.81 14.98
CA ARG A 548 16.38 24.38 16.32
C ARG A 548 17.61 23.99 17.13
N GLY A 549 17.65 24.45 18.36
CA GLY A 549 18.80 24.13 19.19
C GLY A 549 18.73 24.75 20.58
N THR A 550 19.85 24.66 21.30
CA THR A 550 19.96 25.09 22.69
C THR A 550 20.95 26.21 22.83
N VAL A 551 20.63 27.21 23.63
CA VAL A 551 21.57 28.30 24.00
C VAL A 551 22.60 27.75 24.97
N LEU A 552 23.86 27.58 24.53
CA LEU A 552 24.95 27.09 25.36
C LEU A 552 25.48 28.17 26.32
N SER A 553 25.60 29.42 25.85
CA SER A 553 26.13 30.51 26.64
C SER A 553 25.68 31.88 26.12
N GLY A 554 25.65 32.88 27.01
CA GLY A 554 25.26 34.26 26.68
C GLY A 554 23.73 34.42 26.44
N VAL A 555 23.31 35.66 26.20
CA VAL A 555 21.90 35.96 25.90
C VAL A 555 21.73 36.16 24.40
N VAL A 556 20.85 35.41 23.81
CA VAL A 556 20.47 35.53 22.40
C VAL A 556 19.45 36.65 22.24
N LYS A 557 19.72 37.63 21.36
CA LYS A 557 18.79 38.72 21.06
C LYS A 557 18.39 38.71 19.58
N ASN A 558 17.12 38.87 19.33
CA ASN A 558 16.59 38.97 17.95
C ASN A 558 17.19 40.20 17.23
N GLY A 559 17.48 40.07 15.94
CA GLY A 559 18.10 41.12 15.13
C GLY A 559 19.66 41.20 15.24
N SER A 560 20.30 40.36 16.08
CA SER A 560 21.75 40.31 16.23
C SER A 560 22.46 39.79 14.98
N ALA A 561 23.68 40.31 14.72
CA ALA A 561 24.59 39.70 13.76
C ALA A 561 25.14 38.37 14.31
N ALA A 562 25.35 37.41 13.46
CA ALA A 562 25.76 36.06 13.80
C ALA A 562 26.72 35.46 12.77
N ILE A 563 27.55 34.52 13.21
CA ILE A 563 28.30 33.60 12.36
C ILE A 563 27.68 32.22 12.51
N ALA A 564 27.26 31.65 11.43
CA ALA A 564 26.61 30.34 11.34
C ALA A 564 27.60 29.32 10.76
N ASP A 565 28.03 28.35 11.56
CA ASP A 565 29.03 27.33 11.22
C ASP A 565 28.40 25.95 11.27
N ILE A 566 28.41 25.18 10.16
CA ILE A 566 27.91 23.80 10.12
C ILE A 566 28.96 22.84 10.71
N ASP A 567 28.48 21.70 11.21
CA ASP A 567 29.32 20.52 11.47
C ASP A 567 29.74 19.90 10.14
N LEU A 568 30.98 20.17 9.72
CA LEU A 568 31.53 19.74 8.45
C LEU A 568 31.64 18.21 8.36
N GLU A 569 31.99 17.51 9.44
CA GLU A 569 32.12 16.04 9.44
C GLU A 569 30.77 15.39 9.23
N ARG A 570 29.75 15.87 9.94
CA ARG A 570 28.37 15.45 9.75
C ARG A 570 27.88 15.70 8.31
N ARG A 571 28.07 16.91 7.78
CA ARG A 571 27.69 17.29 6.41
C ARG A 571 28.35 16.37 5.38
N LEU A 572 29.66 16.15 5.48
CA LEU A 572 30.39 15.30 4.53
C LEU A 572 29.93 13.84 4.63
N ALA A 573 29.67 13.34 5.82
CA ALA A 573 29.16 11.98 6.00
C ALA A 573 27.76 11.80 5.36
N ILE A 574 26.85 12.78 5.52
CA ILE A 574 25.54 12.79 4.89
C ILE A 574 25.65 12.93 3.36
N SER A 575 26.50 13.83 2.87
CA SER A 575 26.72 14.05 1.44
C SER A 575 27.26 12.78 0.74
N ARG A 576 28.13 12.00 1.40
CA ARG A 576 28.57 10.67 0.93
C ARG A 576 27.37 9.72 0.84
N ALA A 577 26.56 9.63 1.89
CA ALA A 577 25.39 8.75 1.91
C ALA A 577 24.39 9.15 0.83
N HIS A 578 24.14 10.43 0.61
CA HIS A 578 23.21 10.91 -0.39
C HIS A 578 23.71 10.63 -1.82
N THR A 579 24.98 10.86 -2.11
CA THR A 579 25.57 10.52 -3.40
C THR A 579 25.55 9.01 -3.65
N ALA A 580 25.85 8.20 -2.60
CA ALA A 580 25.75 6.74 -2.68
C ALA A 580 24.33 6.27 -2.99
N THR A 581 23.30 6.92 -2.46
CA THR A 581 21.90 6.60 -2.74
C THR A 581 21.59 6.75 -4.25
N HIS A 582 22.00 7.84 -4.89
CA HIS A 582 21.83 8.01 -6.34
C HIS A 582 22.57 6.92 -7.13
N MET A 583 23.79 6.58 -6.71
CA MET A 583 24.57 5.53 -7.38
C MET A 583 23.92 4.16 -7.22
N VAL A 584 23.45 3.81 -6.02
CA VAL A 584 22.74 2.55 -5.75
C VAL A 584 21.42 2.51 -6.49
N HIS A 585 20.64 3.60 -6.51
CA HIS A 585 19.41 3.72 -7.30
C HIS A 585 19.65 3.41 -8.79
N LYS A 586 20.65 4.04 -9.40
CA LYS A 586 20.99 3.80 -10.82
C LYS A 586 21.43 2.35 -11.04
N ALA A 587 22.25 1.78 -10.17
CA ALA A 587 22.68 0.39 -10.27
C ALA A 587 21.51 -0.61 -10.10
N PHE A 588 20.55 -0.36 -9.22
CA PHE A 588 19.33 -1.17 -9.14
C PHE A 588 18.48 -1.09 -10.40
N ARG A 589 18.38 0.09 -11.02
CA ARG A 589 17.67 0.23 -12.31
C ARG A 589 18.37 -0.52 -13.44
N GLU A 590 19.70 -0.57 -13.46
CA GLU A 590 20.46 -1.40 -14.41
C GLU A 590 20.23 -2.89 -14.22
N ALA A 591 20.12 -3.35 -12.95
CA ALA A 591 19.97 -4.76 -12.60
C ALA A 591 18.51 -5.26 -12.66
N LEU A 592 17.54 -4.43 -12.24
CA LEU A 592 16.12 -4.81 -12.09
C LEU A 592 15.19 -4.14 -13.11
N GLY A 593 15.72 -3.22 -13.94
CA GLY A 593 14.96 -2.44 -14.92
C GLY A 593 14.48 -1.08 -14.39
N GLU A 594 13.96 -0.26 -15.31
CA GLU A 594 13.58 1.14 -15.06
C GLU A 594 12.47 1.34 -14.01
N THR A 595 11.82 0.27 -13.58
CA THR A 595 10.75 0.30 -12.56
C THR A 595 11.27 0.35 -11.13
N ALA A 596 12.56 0.06 -10.89
CA ALA A 596 13.18 0.17 -9.57
C ALA A 596 13.44 1.65 -9.21
N THR A 597 12.37 2.46 -9.22
CA THR A 597 12.41 3.89 -8.88
C THR A 597 12.40 4.09 -7.36
N GLN A 598 12.89 5.25 -6.90
CA GLN A 598 12.86 5.56 -5.48
C GLN A 598 11.41 5.77 -5.00
N ALA A 599 10.98 4.94 -4.02
CA ALA A 599 9.73 5.10 -3.27
C ALA A 599 9.93 5.85 -1.95
N GLY A 600 11.16 5.91 -1.45
CA GLY A 600 11.57 6.64 -0.26
C GLY A 600 13.06 6.49 -0.04
N SER A 601 13.66 7.41 0.73
CA SER A 601 15.05 7.33 1.14
C SER A 601 15.27 8.05 2.47
N GLU A 602 16.36 7.70 3.15
CA GLU A 602 16.90 8.47 4.27
C GLU A 602 18.43 8.43 4.20
N ASN A 603 19.04 9.60 4.14
CA ASN A 603 20.48 9.78 4.10
C ASN A 603 20.95 10.38 5.42
N ALA A 604 21.61 9.57 6.24
CA ALA A 604 22.16 9.90 7.56
C ALA A 604 23.69 9.84 7.53
N PRO A 605 24.39 10.33 8.56
CA PRO A 605 25.83 10.22 8.63
C PRO A 605 26.30 8.75 8.53
N GLY A 606 27.06 8.44 7.48
CA GLY A 606 27.69 7.13 7.25
C GLY A 606 26.74 5.99 6.83
N ARG A 607 25.45 6.24 6.67
CA ARG A 607 24.47 5.25 6.29
C ARG A 607 23.34 5.84 5.45
N PHE A 608 22.69 4.99 4.65
CA PHE A 608 21.41 5.33 4.01
C PHE A 608 20.46 4.15 3.98
N ARG A 609 19.18 4.44 3.78
CA ARG A 609 18.17 3.49 3.39
C ARG A 609 17.51 3.95 2.09
N PHE A 610 17.19 2.98 1.25
CA PHE A 610 16.60 3.19 -0.06
C PHE A 610 15.43 2.24 -0.25
N ASP A 611 14.25 2.79 -0.49
CA ASP A 611 13.00 2.05 -0.67
C ASP A 611 12.63 2.09 -2.15
N PHE A 612 12.24 0.96 -2.72
CA PHE A 612 11.91 0.85 -4.13
C PHE A 612 10.80 -0.19 -4.37
N PRO A 613 9.98 -0.04 -5.44
CA PRO A 613 8.97 -1.01 -5.81
C PRO A 613 9.63 -2.32 -6.28
N SER A 614 9.25 -3.43 -5.64
CA SER A 614 9.54 -4.79 -6.10
C SER A 614 8.57 -5.77 -5.48
N THR A 615 8.05 -6.68 -6.29
CA THR A 615 7.08 -7.71 -5.87
C THR A 615 7.73 -8.92 -5.24
N ALA A 616 9.02 -9.15 -5.50
CA ALA A 616 9.80 -10.26 -4.97
C ALA A 616 11.03 -9.77 -4.20
N ALA A 617 11.56 -10.62 -3.32
CA ALA A 617 12.84 -10.39 -2.69
C ALA A 617 13.95 -10.30 -3.75
N VAL A 618 14.88 -9.36 -3.57
CA VAL A 618 16.02 -9.23 -4.47
C VAL A 618 17.00 -10.39 -4.20
N PRO A 619 17.37 -11.19 -5.21
CA PRO A 619 18.35 -12.24 -5.03
C PRO A 619 19.68 -11.69 -4.49
N VAL A 620 20.32 -12.44 -3.60
CA VAL A 620 21.63 -12.05 -3.00
C VAL A 620 22.69 -11.79 -4.09
N SER A 621 22.66 -12.55 -5.20
CA SER A 621 23.55 -12.32 -6.35
C SER A 621 23.37 -10.92 -6.93
N VAL A 622 22.12 -10.47 -7.10
CA VAL A 622 21.82 -9.12 -7.63
C VAL A 622 22.26 -8.03 -6.65
N LEU A 623 22.09 -8.25 -5.34
CA LEU A 623 22.60 -7.31 -4.32
C LEU A 623 24.13 -7.20 -4.40
N ASN A 624 24.83 -8.33 -4.57
CA ASN A 624 26.28 -8.36 -4.74
C ASN A 624 26.72 -7.67 -6.05
N ASP A 625 25.99 -7.87 -7.15
CA ASP A 625 26.28 -7.23 -8.42
C ASP A 625 26.12 -5.71 -8.32
N VAL A 626 25.03 -5.22 -7.69
CA VAL A 626 24.80 -3.79 -7.42
C VAL A 626 25.90 -3.22 -6.53
N GLU A 627 26.27 -3.89 -5.44
CA GLU A 627 27.34 -3.47 -4.54
C GLU A 627 28.68 -3.39 -5.28
N SER A 628 29.03 -4.41 -6.06
CA SER A 628 30.24 -4.45 -6.87
C SER A 628 30.26 -3.33 -7.90
N ARG A 629 29.16 -3.13 -8.64
CA ARG A 629 29.03 -2.11 -9.67
C ARG A 629 29.23 -0.71 -9.10
N VAL A 630 28.62 -0.42 -7.95
CA VAL A 630 28.79 0.87 -7.27
C VAL A 630 30.26 1.06 -6.88
N ASN A 631 30.89 0.09 -6.23
CA ASN A 631 32.28 0.22 -5.78
C ASN A 631 33.29 0.32 -6.93
N GLU A 632 33.05 -0.34 -8.09
CA GLU A 632 33.84 -0.12 -9.32
C GLU A 632 33.83 1.36 -9.74
N LEU A 633 32.64 2.01 -9.70
CA LEU A 633 32.47 3.42 -10.07
C LEU A 633 33.05 4.38 -9.03
N LEU A 634 33.19 3.93 -7.75
CA LEU A 634 33.95 4.70 -6.74
C LEU A 634 35.45 4.73 -7.11
N ILE A 635 35.99 3.58 -7.53
CA ILE A 635 37.41 3.47 -7.97
C ILE A 635 37.65 4.29 -9.24
N ALA A 636 36.66 4.36 -10.16
CA ALA A 636 36.73 5.18 -11.35
C ALA A 636 36.74 6.69 -11.08
N ASP A 637 36.45 7.10 -9.86
CA ASP A 637 36.50 8.47 -9.33
C ASP A 637 35.80 9.50 -10.24
N LEU A 638 34.53 9.23 -10.59
CA LEU A 638 33.71 10.07 -11.47
C LEU A 638 33.44 11.45 -10.83
N GLN A 639 33.46 12.49 -11.65
CA GLN A 639 33.07 13.82 -11.21
C GLN A 639 31.59 13.87 -10.85
N VAL A 640 31.27 14.46 -9.69
CA VAL A 640 29.89 14.75 -9.27
C VAL A 640 29.68 16.25 -9.33
N HIS A 641 28.74 16.70 -10.14
CA HIS A 641 28.43 18.12 -10.31
C HIS A 641 26.93 18.35 -10.32
N ALA A 642 26.52 19.58 -10.07
CA ALA A 642 25.12 19.96 -10.09
C ALA A 642 24.93 21.23 -10.91
N GLU A 643 23.89 21.24 -11.72
CA GLU A 643 23.52 22.36 -12.60
C GLU A 643 22.04 22.70 -12.42
N VAL A 644 21.72 24.01 -12.52
CA VAL A 644 20.33 24.49 -12.51
C VAL A 644 19.92 24.77 -13.94
N MET A 645 18.80 24.17 -14.36
CA MET A 645 18.30 24.30 -15.71
C MET A 645 16.76 24.21 -15.75
N SER A 646 16.17 24.45 -16.93
CA SER A 646 14.73 24.25 -17.09
C SER A 646 14.35 22.77 -16.98
N GLN A 647 13.14 22.48 -16.57
CA GLN A 647 12.65 21.10 -16.45
C GLN A 647 12.70 20.37 -17.80
N ASP A 648 12.42 21.05 -18.90
CA ASP A 648 12.49 20.46 -20.25
C ASP A 648 13.93 20.11 -20.64
N ALA A 649 14.92 20.97 -20.33
CA ALA A 649 16.32 20.67 -20.56
C ALA A 649 16.79 19.48 -19.74
N ALA A 650 16.37 19.37 -18.47
CA ALA A 650 16.69 18.24 -17.61
C ALA A 650 16.12 16.92 -18.16
N ARG A 651 14.88 16.92 -18.64
CA ARG A 651 14.27 15.75 -19.30
C ARG A 651 15.00 15.37 -20.60
N ALA A 652 15.37 16.36 -21.40
CA ALA A 652 16.14 16.13 -22.64
C ALA A 652 17.52 15.50 -22.38
N MET A 653 18.14 15.80 -21.23
CA MET A 653 19.39 15.17 -20.78
C MET A 653 19.19 13.74 -20.23
N GLY A 654 17.95 13.26 -20.11
CA GLY A 654 17.63 11.98 -19.49
C GLY A 654 17.73 12.00 -17.96
N ALA A 655 17.66 13.17 -17.33
CA ALA A 655 17.64 13.30 -15.88
C ALA A 655 16.35 12.71 -15.32
N MET A 656 16.48 11.88 -14.27
CA MET A 656 15.34 11.28 -13.63
C MET A 656 14.69 12.25 -12.62
N ALA A 657 13.38 12.41 -12.72
CA ALA A 657 12.55 13.07 -11.73
C ALA A 657 11.97 12.03 -10.78
N LEU A 658 12.01 12.28 -9.47
CA LEU A 658 11.35 11.42 -8.48
C LEU A 658 9.84 11.57 -8.60
N PHE A 659 9.12 10.45 -8.56
CA PHE A 659 7.66 10.44 -8.62
C PHE A 659 7.06 11.10 -7.36
N GLY A 660 6.15 12.07 -7.56
CA GLY A 660 5.40 12.72 -6.47
C GLY A 660 6.02 13.98 -5.89
N GLU A 661 7.20 14.41 -6.36
CA GLU A 661 7.77 15.70 -5.99
C GLU A 661 7.33 16.82 -6.96
N LYS A 662 7.03 17.99 -6.39
CA LYS A 662 6.68 19.19 -7.18
C LYS A 662 7.96 19.94 -7.53
N TYR A 663 8.28 19.98 -8.80
CA TYR A 663 9.41 20.74 -9.29
C TYR A 663 8.94 22.06 -9.91
N GLY A 664 9.63 23.17 -9.60
CA GLY A 664 9.40 24.45 -10.29
C GLY A 664 9.95 24.45 -11.72
N ASP A 665 9.79 25.58 -12.43
CA ASP A 665 10.31 25.76 -13.81
C ASP A 665 11.83 25.56 -13.92
N GLN A 666 12.55 25.86 -12.84
CA GLN A 666 13.98 25.64 -12.70
C GLN A 666 14.24 24.49 -11.74
N VAL A 667 15.03 23.53 -12.18
CA VAL A 667 15.39 22.32 -11.43
C VAL A 667 16.89 22.16 -11.31
N ARG A 668 17.35 21.61 -10.19
CA ARG A 668 18.76 21.26 -9.98
C ARG A 668 18.98 19.81 -10.35
N VAL A 669 19.83 19.55 -11.36
CA VAL A 669 20.24 18.22 -11.81
C VAL A 669 21.59 17.89 -11.18
N VAL A 670 21.69 16.75 -10.50
CA VAL A 670 22.96 16.19 -10.00
C VAL A 670 23.38 15.06 -10.93
N SER A 671 24.61 15.17 -11.44
CA SER A 671 25.22 14.20 -12.35
C SER A 671 26.42 13.52 -11.70
N VAL A 672 26.50 12.18 -11.81
CA VAL A 672 27.68 11.38 -11.45
C VAL A 672 28.33 10.91 -12.75
N GLY A 673 29.32 11.67 -13.25
CA GLY A 673 29.82 11.52 -14.61
C GLY A 673 28.70 11.61 -15.64
N GLU A 674 28.78 10.79 -16.70
CA GLU A 674 27.69 10.60 -17.66
C GLU A 674 26.76 9.42 -17.29
N TRP A 675 27.05 8.74 -16.19
CA TRP A 675 26.38 7.49 -15.81
C TRP A 675 25.03 7.67 -15.11
N ALA A 676 24.92 8.61 -14.15
CA ALA A 676 23.68 8.87 -13.44
C ALA A 676 23.35 10.36 -13.47
N LYS A 677 22.08 10.73 -13.70
CA LYS A 677 21.58 12.10 -13.70
C LYS A 677 20.20 12.12 -13.05
N GLU A 678 20.06 12.87 -11.93
CA GLU A 678 18.82 12.90 -11.14
C GLU A 678 18.49 14.32 -10.66
N LEU A 679 17.21 14.66 -10.58
CA LEU A 679 16.74 15.90 -9.98
C LEU A 679 16.92 15.83 -8.47
N CYS A 680 17.77 16.65 -7.89
CA CYS A 680 18.05 16.60 -6.47
C CYS A 680 18.48 17.97 -5.90
N GLY A 681 17.81 18.38 -4.79
CA GLY A 681 18.16 19.59 -4.01
C GLY A 681 19.14 19.33 -2.86
N GLY A 682 19.61 18.11 -2.66
CA GLY A 682 20.49 17.74 -1.57
C GLY A 682 21.95 18.14 -1.73
N THR A 683 22.75 17.89 -0.69
CA THR A 683 24.21 18.13 -0.73
C THR A 683 24.94 16.86 -1.15
N HIS A 684 25.98 17.01 -1.96
CA HIS A 684 26.74 15.90 -2.55
C HIS A 684 28.23 16.10 -2.42
N VAL A 685 29.00 15.02 -2.56
CA VAL A 685 30.45 15.09 -2.74
C VAL A 685 30.79 15.57 -4.15
N SER A 686 32.04 16.02 -4.37
CA SER A 686 32.47 16.47 -5.70
C SER A 686 33.00 15.35 -6.63
N ARG A 687 33.34 14.18 -6.07
CA ARG A 687 33.83 13.01 -6.80
C ARG A 687 33.35 11.71 -6.15
N SER A 688 33.05 10.69 -6.96
CA SER A 688 32.55 9.39 -6.46
C SER A 688 33.55 8.69 -5.53
N GLY A 689 34.85 8.81 -5.78
CA GLY A 689 35.90 8.24 -4.91
C GLY A 689 35.89 8.76 -3.46
N GLN A 690 35.32 9.95 -3.21
CA GLN A 690 35.19 10.50 -1.85
C GLN A 690 34.20 9.73 -0.96
N LEU A 691 33.36 8.87 -1.54
CA LEU A 691 32.49 7.96 -0.79
C LEU A 691 33.31 6.92 -0.02
N GLY A 692 34.47 6.53 -0.55
CA GLY A 692 35.36 5.52 0.02
C GLY A 692 34.85 4.09 -0.27
N LEU A 693 33.83 3.63 0.43
CA LEU A 693 33.27 2.28 0.28
C LEU A 693 31.75 2.32 0.50
N VAL A 694 31.01 1.52 -0.26
CA VAL A 694 29.58 1.28 -0.05
C VAL A 694 29.38 -0.20 0.26
N LYS A 695 28.70 -0.51 1.38
CA LYS A 695 28.36 -1.86 1.82
C LYS A 695 26.86 -1.98 2.01
N LEU A 696 26.21 -2.82 1.19
CA LEU A 696 24.81 -3.19 1.39
C LEU A 696 24.69 -4.16 2.57
N LEU A 697 23.81 -3.87 3.53
CA LEU A 697 23.68 -4.67 4.76
C LEU A 697 22.54 -5.67 4.65
N SER A 698 21.38 -5.22 4.25
CA SER A 698 20.16 -6.02 4.25
C SER A 698 19.20 -5.56 3.19
N GLU A 699 18.33 -6.46 2.78
CA GLU A 699 17.16 -6.21 1.96
C GLU A 699 15.94 -6.80 2.67
N SER A 700 14.85 -6.03 2.78
CA SER A 700 13.64 -6.46 3.48
C SER A 700 12.38 -5.86 2.89
N SER A 701 11.23 -6.51 3.12
CA SER A 701 9.91 -5.94 2.79
C SER A 701 9.51 -4.95 3.86
N ILE A 702 9.04 -3.76 3.45
CA ILE A 702 8.46 -2.73 4.34
C ILE A 702 6.97 -2.50 4.07
N GLY A 703 6.45 -3.15 3.05
CA GLY A 703 5.05 -3.09 2.65
C GLY A 703 4.80 -4.00 1.45
N ALA A 704 3.54 -4.17 1.06
CA ALA A 704 3.24 -4.95 -0.13
C ALA A 704 3.80 -4.24 -1.38
N GLY A 705 4.71 -4.93 -2.08
CA GLY A 705 5.32 -4.42 -3.30
C GLY A 705 6.38 -3.33 -3.09
N VAL A 706 6.84 -3.10 -1.84
CA VAL A 706 7.93 -2.16 -1.56
C VAL A 706 9.02 -2.86 -0.74
N ARG A 707 10.24 -2.77 -1.22
CA ARG A 707 11.44 -3.34 -0.60
C ARG A 707 12.36 -2.22 -0.14
N ARG A 708 13.08 -2.47 0.94
CA ARG A 708 14.08 -1.57 1.53
C ARG A 708 15.45 -2.20 1.46
N VAL A 709 16.42 -1.42 1.02
CA VAL A 709 17.84 -1.73 1.18
C VAL A 709 18.44 -0.75 2.19
N GLU A 710 19.22 -1.29 3.11
CA GLU A 710 20.03 -0.52 4.06
C GLU A 710 21.51 -0.67 3.72
N ALA A 711 22.26 0.42 3.80
CA ALA A 711 23.66 0.44 3.45
C ALA A 711 24.49 1.33 4.36
N LEU A 712 25.78 0.99 4.47
CA LEU A 712 26.81 1.82 5.10
C LEU A 712 27.72 2.43 4.04
N VAL A 713 28.25 3.62 4.34
CA VAL A 713 29.12 4.38 3.42
C VAL A 713 30.36 4.86 4.13
N GLY A 714 31.50 4.80 3.43
CA GLY A 714 32.78 5.35 3.89
C GLY A 714 33.34 4.62 5.12
N TYR A 715 33.66 5.39 6.14
CA TYR A 715 34.32 4.83 7.32
C TYR A 715 33.45 3.83 8.11
N ASP A 716 32.14 3.99 8.11
CA ASP A 716 31.23 3.07 8.80
C ASP A 716 31.11 1.73 8.04
N ALA A 717 31.17 1.75 6.70
CA ALA A 717 31.28 0.54 5.89
C ALA A 717 32.61 -0.20 6.18
N TYR A 718 33.73 0.55 6.29
CA TYR A 718 35.01 -0.02 6.67
C TYR A 718 34.98 -0.65 8.06
N LYS A 719 34.44 0.05 9.07
CA LYS A 719 34.31 -0.49 10.45
C LYS A 719 33.51 -1.78 10.48
N PHE A 720 32.45 -1.85 9.70
CA PHE A 720 31.63 -3.05 9.60
C PHE A 720 32.45 -4.24 9.07
N LEU A 721 33.13 -4.09 7.94
CA LEU A 721 33.98 -5.14 7.36
C LEU A 721 35.14 -5.54 8.26
N ALA A 722 35.79 -4.55 8.93
CA ALA A 722 36.84 -4.82 9.88
C ALA A 722 36.35 -5.67 11.07
N ARG A 723 35.12 -5.41 11.57
CA ARG A 723 34.50 -6.21 12.62
C ARG A 723 34.18 -7.62 12.14
N GLU A 724 33.65 -7.80 10.94
CA GLU A 724 33.41 -9.11 10.35
C GLU A 724 34.73 -9.90 10.23
N HIS A 725 35.82 -9.25 9.81
CA HIS A 725 37.13 -9.88 9.73
C HIS A 725 37.66 -10.34 11.11
N VAL A 726 37.49 -9.53 12.15
CA VAL A 726 37.86 -9.90 13.52
C VAL A 726 37.05 -11.11 14.01
N LEU A 727 35.73 -11.12 13.75
CA LEU A 727 34.86 -12.25 14.11
C LEU A 727 35.27 -13.54 13.38
N LEU A 728 35.59 -13.40 12.09
CA LEU A 728 36.05 -14.53 11.27
C LEU A 728 37.37 -15.13 11.81
N ASN A 729 38.34 -14.25 12.16
CA ASN A 729 39.59 -14.68 12.76
C ASN A 729 39.40 -15.39 14.11
N SER A 730 38.50 -14.85 14.96
CA SER A 730 38.15 -15.50 16.24
C SER A 730 37.55 -16.90 16.02
N LEU A 731 36.72 -17.09 14.99
CA LEU A 731 36.17 -18.41 14.64
C LEU A 731 37.28 -19.37 14.17
N THR A 732 38.23 -18.90 13.35
CA THR A 732 39.38 -19.76 12.89
C THR A 732 40.26 -20.18 14.06
N GLU A 733 40.46 -19.27 15.05
CA GLU A 733 41.20 -19.58 16.28
C GLU A 733 40.48 -20.64 17.14
N ILE A 734 39.16 -20.54 17.33
CA ILE A 734 38.36 -21.52 18.08
C ILE A 734 38.42 -22.89 17.43
N ILE A 735 38.32 -22.96 16.11
CA ILE A 735 38.27 -24.23 15.35
C ILE A 735 39.69 -24.84 15.14
N LYS A 736 40.76 -24.10 15.42
CA LYS A 736 42.16 -24.47 15.33
C LYS A 736 42.63 -25.14 14.02
N GLY A 737 43.54 -24.45 13.34
CA GLY A 737 44.22 -25.01 12.14
C GLY A 737 43.38 -25.02 10.86
N VAL A 738 42.39 -24.14 10.76
CA VAL A 738 41.50 -23.98 9.60
C VAL A 738 41.68 -22.60 9.04
N ARG A 739 41.79 -22.49 7.72
CA ARG A 739 41.79 -21.19 7.02
C ARG A 739 40.36 -20.63 6.93
N ALA A 740 40.20 -19.34 6.76
CA ALA A 740 38.89 -18.69 6.70
C ALA A 740 37.99 -19.22 5.57
N ASP A 741 38.57 -19.57 4.43
CA ASP A 741 37.88 -20.16 3.27
C ASP A 741 37.42 -21.62 3.51
N GLU A 742 38.02 -22.34 4.44
CA GLU A 742 37.70 -23.73 4.81
C GLU A 742 36.67 -23.82 5.97
N LEU A 743 36.36 -22.69 6.65
CA LEU A 743 35.47 -22.67 7.81
C LEU A 743 34.09 -23.27 7.54
N PRO A 744 33.38 -22.94 6.44
CA PRO A 744 32.03 -23.49 6.17
C PRO A 744 32.03 -25.01 6.10
N GLN A 745 33.03 -25.58 5.42
CA GLN A 745 33.18 -27.04 5.33
C GLN A 745 33.45 -27.63 6.70
N ARG A 746 34.37 -27.04 7.48
CA ARG A 746 34.76 -27.54 8.80
C ARG A 746 33.62 -27.50 9.82
N VAL A 747 32.81 -26.41 9.79
CA VAL A 747 31.61 -26.33 10.62
C VAL A 747 30.59 -27.40 10.23
N SER A 748 30.39 -27.64 8.93
CA SER A 748 29.50 -28.70 8.44
C SER A 748 29.97 -30.09 8.92
N GLU A 749 31.27 -30.39 8.84
CA GLU A 749 31.85 -31.62 9.34
C GLU A 749 31.65 -31.80 10.86
N LEU A 750 31.81 -30.72 11.64
CA LEU A 750 31.58 -30.75 13.08
C LEU A 750 30.11 -31.02 13.42
N VAL A 751 29.17 -30.38 12.71
CA VAL A 751 27.74 -30.62 12.89
C VAL A 751 27.33 -32.05 12.56
N GLU A 752 27.87 -32.62 11.46
CA GLU A 752 27.61 -34.03 11.11
C GLU A 752 28.23 -34.99 12.12
N LYS A 753 29.45 -34.69 12.60
CA LYS A 753 30.07 -35.48 13.68
C LYS A 753 29.25 -35.43 14.96
N MET A 754 28.72 -34.25 15.33
CA MET A 754 27.86 -34.08 16.50
C MET A 754 26.58 -34.93 16.39
N LYS A 755 25.89 -34.88 15.22
CA LYS A 755 24.72 -35.72 14.93
C LYS A 755 25.06 -37.23 14.99
N GLY A 756 26.25 -37.62 14.46
CA GLY A 756 26.73 -38.97 14.55
C GLY A 756 26.93 -39.43 15.99
N MET A 757 27.59 -38.62 16.81
CA MET A 757 27.82 -38.91 18.23
C MET A 757 26.52 -39.01 19.04
N GLU A 758 25.54 -38.11 18.77
CA GLU A 758 24.21 -38.17 19.39
C GLU A 758 23.48 -39.49 19.05
N LYS A 759 23.57 -39.91 17.78
CA LYS A 759 22.99 -41.19 17.32
C LYS A 759 23.67 -42.37 17.98
N GLU A 760 25.02 -42.41 18.07
CA GLU A 760 25.79 -43.47 18.76
C GLU A 760 25.44 -43.49 20.25
N LEU A 761 25.37 -42.34 20.93
CA LEU A 761 25.00 -42.24 22.33
C LEU A 761 23.59 -42.79 22.58
N SER A 762 22.65 -42.47 21.69
CA SER A 762 21.30 -43.02 21.72
C SER A 762 21.31 -44.54 21.57
N ALA A 763 22.04 -45.06 20.59
CA ALA A 763 22.15 -46.49 20.36
C ALA A 763 22.79 -47.25 21.57
N VAL A 764 23.83 -46.67 22.21
CA VAL A 764 24.44 -47.23 23.42
C VAL A 764 23.44 -47.23 24.58
N ARG A 765 22.67 -46.16 24.77
CA ARG A 765 21.63 -46.10 25.80
C ARG A 765 20.54 -47.14 25.57
N SER A 766 20.04 -47.27 24.33
CA SER A 766 19.05 -48.28 23.95
C SER A 766 19.59 -49.70 24.18
N ALA A 767 20.82 -49.99 23.77
CA ALA A 767 21.46 -51.31 24.01
C ALA A 767 21.59 -51.62 25.49
N LYS A 768 21.97 -50.65 26.33
CA LYS A 768 22.05 -50.80 27.79
C LYS A 768 20.67 -51.06 28.40
N ALA A 769 19.65 -50.36 27.96
CA ALA A 769 18.26 -50.53 28.40
C ALA A 769 17.74 -51.94 28.03
N MET A 770 18.02 -52.43 26.81
CA MET A 770 17.64 -53.78 26.36
C MET A 770 18.40 -54.88 27.12
N ALA A 771 19.67 -54.67 27.45
CA ALA A 771 20.42 -55.64 28.25
C ALA A 771 19.83 -55.87 29.66
N SER A 772 19.14 -54.89 30.22
CA SER A 772 18.49 -54.97 31.53
C SER A 772 17.16 -55.74 31.53
N THR A 773 16.61 -56.12 30.36
CA THR A 773 15.31 -56.79 30.25
C THR A 773 15.29 -58.17 30.97
N GLY A 774 16.43 -58.89 31.00
CA GLY A 774 16.52 -60.14 31.74
C GLY A 774 16.27 -60.02 33.27
N ASP A 775 16.72 -58.93 33.86
CA ASP A 775 16.53 -58.66 35.28
C ASP A 775 15.13 -58.10 35.56
N LEU A 776 14.52 -57.40 34.61
CA LEU A 776 13.16 -56.93 34.69
C LEU A 776 12.15 -58.11 34.67
N VAL A 777 12.43 -59.17 33.93
CA VAL A 777 11.61 -60.38 33.92
C VAL A 777 11.59 -61.05 35.34
N LYS A 778 12.74 -61.03 36.06
CA LYS A 778 12.81 -61.55 37.43
C LYS A 778 11.95 -60.76 38.45
N LYS A 779 11.65 -59.53 38.14
CA LYS A 779 10.77 -58.67 38.97
C LYS A 779 9.29 -58.86 38.69
N ALA A 780 8.89 -59.73 37.79
CA ALA A 780 7.52 -60.00 37.48
C ALA A 780 6.76 -60.51 38.73
N LYS A 781 5.68 -59.88 39.08
CA LYS A 781 4.77 -60.25 40.18
C LYS A 781 3.60 -61.03 39.60
N SER A 782 3.29 -62.24 40.19
CA SER A 782 2.13 -63.01 39.80
C SER A 782 0.86 -62.42 40.49
N ILE A 783 -0.14 -62.15 39.71
CA ILE A 783 -1.45 -61.66 40.14
C ILE A 783 -2.49 -62.58 39.52
N GLY A 784 -3.03 -63.49 40.36
CA GLY A 784 -3.92 -64.52 39.85
C GLY A 784 -3.26 -65.41 38.78
N SER A 785 -3.83 -65.42 37.59
CA SER A 785 -3.37 -66.18 36.43
C SER A 785 -2.40 -65.46 35.52
N ILE A 786 -2.01 -64.18 35.80
CA ILE A 786 -1.12 -63.38 34.97
C ILE A 786 0.11 -62.84 35.71
N ASN A 787 1.16 -62.49 34.97
CA ASN A 787 2.34 -61.83 35.50
C ASN A 787 2.36 -60.36 35.16
N LEU A 788 2.66 -59.50 36.13
CA LEU A 788 2.78 -58.05 35.98
C LEU A 788 4.24 -57.60 36.13
N ILE A 789 4.76 -56.91 35.17
CA ILE A 789 5.97 -56.10 35.29
C ILE A 789 5.51 -54.63 35.30
N SER A 790 5.76 -53.94 36.41
CA SER A 790 5.42 -52.51 36.56
C SER A 790 6.67 -51.81 37.10
N GLU A 791 7.41 -51.11 36.25
CA GLU A 791 8.73 -50.57 36.60
C GLU A 791 8.96 -49.17 36.04
N HIS A 792 9.65 -48.35 36.87
CA HIS A 792 10.22 -47.08 36.46
C HIS A 792 11.64 -47.33 35.90
N LEU A 793 11.83 -47.12 34.62
CA LEU A 793 13.12 -47.27 33.95
C LEU A 793 13.97 -46.01 34.16
N ALA A 794 15.24 -46.10 33.78
CA ALA A 794 16.16 -44.97 33.78
C ALA A 794 15.59 -43.82 32.93
N ASP A 795 15.93 -42.59 33.32
CA ASP A 795 15.51 -41.39 32.57
C ASP A 795 16.12 -41.34 31.17
N ASP A 796 15.48 -40.57 30.28
CA ASP A 796 15.88 -40.32 28.89
C ASP A 796 15.88 -41.54 27.95
N ILE A 797 15.08 -42.55 28.23
CA ILE A 797 14.76 -43.61 27.28
C ILE A 797 13.69 -43.10 26.30
N SER A 798 13.91 -43.28 24.99
CA SER A 798 12.94 -42.86 23.98
C SER A 798 11.65 -43.70 24.03
N VAL A 799 10.54 -43.15 23.55
CA VAL A 799 9.26 -43.86 23.47
C VAL A 799 9.36 -45.11 22.61
N ASP A 800 10.16 -45.08 21.54
CA ASP A 800 10.35 -46.23 20.66
C ASP A 800 11.19 -47.33 21.31
N ASP A 801 12.20 -46.97 22.13
CA ASP A 801 12.94 -47.91 22.93
C ASP A 801 12.06 -48.56 24.04
N MET A 802 11.27 -47.72 24.73
CA MET A 802 10.32 -48.26 25.71
C MET A 802 9.30 -49.20 25.09
N ARG A 803 8.83 -48.89 23.86
CA ARG A 803 7.94 -49.77 23.10
C ARG A 803 8.61 -51.10 22.81
N SER A 804 9.86 -51.06 22.35
CA SER A 804 10.66 -52.27 22.05
C SER A 804 10.89 -53.12 23.29
N ILE A 805 11.26 -52.48 24.42
CA ILE A 805 11.44 -53.15 25.72
C ILE A 805 10.14 -53.80 26.21
N ALA A 806 9.01 -53.07 26.14
CA ALA A 806 7.71 -53.56 26.59
C ALA A 806 7.21 -54.75 25.75
N VAL A 807 7.46 -54.74 24.44
CA VAL A 807 7.13 -55.85 23.53
C VAL A 807 8.00 -57.08 23.81
N ASP A 808 9.32 -56.89 24.01
CA ASP A 808 10.26 -58.00 24.37
C ASP A 808 9.88 -58.62 25.71
N LEU A 809 9.64 -57.81 26.74
CA LEU A 809 9.21 -58.28 28.06
C LEU A 809 7.85 -59.02 28.01
N LYS A 810 6.88 -58.52 27.24
CA LYS A 810 5.58 -59.18 27.03
C LYS A 810 5.79 -60.56 26.41
N GLY A 811 6.71 -60.70 25.44
CA GLY A 811 7.04 -62.00 24.85
C GLY A 811 7.67 -62.99 25.86
N LYS A 812 8.49 -62.50 26.78
CA LYS A 812 9.19 -63.33 27.80
C LYS A 812 8.31 -63.81 28.96
N ILE A 813 7.30 -63.03 29.35
CA ILE A 813 6.39 -63.40 30.46
C ILE A 813 5.19 -64.25 30.02
N LYS A 814 5.03 -64.54 28.72
CA LYS A 814 4.00 -65.38 28.05
C LYS A 814 2.56 -64.93 28.30
N SER A 815 2.09 -64.83 29.56
CA SER A 815 0.79 -64.38 29.95
C SER A 815 0.93 -63.24 30.97
N GLY A 816 0.61 -62.00 30.62
CA GLY A 816 0.79 -60.89 31.53
C GLY A 816 0.69 -59.49 30.94
N VAL A 817 1.03 -58.54 31.80
CA VAL A 817 0.99 -57.10 31.55
C VAL A 817 2.37 -56.49 31.83
N VAL A 818 2.84 -55.68 30.95
CA VAL A 818 4.05 -54.89 31.15
C VAL A 818 3.67 -53.42 31.14
N VAL A 819 4.01 -52.71 32.19
CA VAL A 819 3.85 -51.25 32.28
C VAL A 819 5.21 -50.66 32.63
N LEU A 820 5.68 -49.79 31.77
CA LEU A 820 6.96 -49.11 31.93
C LEU A 820 6.78 -47.62 31.98
N ALA A 821 7.53 -46.95 32.84
CA ALA A 821 7.57 -45.52 32.98
C ALA A 821 8.99 -44.99 32.81
N THR A 822 9.16 -43.78 32.32
CA THR A 822 10.44 -43.03 32.27
C THR A 822 10.16 -41.55 32.31
N VAL A 823 11.21 -40.75 32.55
CA VAL A 823 11.18 -39.29 32.35
C VAL A 823 12.05 -38.97 31.14
N SER A 824 11.48 -38.36 30.11
CA SER A 824 12.22 -37.90 28.93
C SER A 824 11.94 -36.42 28.70
N SER A 825 13.01 -35.63 28.54
CA SER A 825 12.90 -34.18 28.41
C SER A 825 12.03 -33.53 29.53
N SER A 826 12.21 -33.95 30.76
CA SER A 826 11.49 -33.51 31.96
C SER A 826 9.99 -33.85 31.96
N LYS A 827 9.49 -34.71 31.07
CA LYS A 827 8.09 -35.15 31.02
C LYS A 827 7.99 -36.64 31.28
N PRO A 828 7.07 -37.09 32.12
CA PRO A 828 6.84 -38.53 32.36
C PRO A 828 6.15 -39.15 31.14
N LEU A 829 6.61 -40.29 30.76
CA LEU A 829 6.08 -41.17 29.73
C LEU A 829 5.71 -42.53 30.28
N LEU A 830 4.60 -43.07 29.79
CA LEU A 830 4.11 -44.40 30.11
C LEU A 830 3.90 -45.23 28.87
N VAL A 831 4.25 -46.53 28.95
CA VAL A 831 3.95 -47.52 27.90
C VAL A 831 3.39 -48.78 28.57
N ALA A 832 2.29 -49.31 28.02
CA ALA A 832 1.69 -50.55 28.45
C ALA A 832 1.60 -51.55 27.28
N ALA A 833 1.99 -52.80 27.56
CA ALA A 833 1.81 -53.92 26.64
C ALA A 833 1.10 -55.07 27.34
N VAL A 834 -0.01 -55.55 26.77
CA VAL A 834 -0.89 -56.57 27.35
C VAL A 834 -0.92 -57.80 26.46
N SER A 835 -0.76 -59.01 27.06
CA SER A 835 -0.81 -60.28 26.30
C SER A 835 -2.28 -60.61 25.92
N PRO A 836 -2.50 -61.43 24.87
CA PRO A 836 -3.84 -61.87 24.50
C PRO A 836 -4.61 -62.60 25.63
N GLU A 837 -3.94 -63.31 26.49
CA GLU A 837 -4.50 -64.00 27.64
C GLU A 837 -5.01 -62.98 28.69
N ALA A 838 -4.21 -61.96 29.02
CA ALA A 838 -4.60 -60.88 29.94
C ALA A 838 -5.76 -59.99 29.35
N ASN A 839 -5.76 -59.77 28.01
CA ASN A 839 -6.84 -59.11 27.34
C ASN A 839 -8.20 -59.82 27.46
N LYS A 840 -8.18 -61.18 27.41
CA LYS A 840 -9.40 -62.02 27.63
C LYS A 840 -9.99 -61.87 29.06
N LEU A 841 -9.17 -61.49 30.03
CA LEU A 841 -9.59 -61.16 31.40
C LEU A 841 -10.08 -59.73 31.57
N GLY A 842 -10.23 -58.97 30.45
CA GLY A 842 -10.76 -57.59 30.43
C GLY A 842 -9.73 -56.53 30.74
N ILE A 843 -8.40 -56.87 30.71
CA ILE A 843 -7.32 -55.90 30.94
C ILE A 843 -6.92 -55.30 29.61
N LYS A 844 -7.13 -53.99 29.43
CA LYS A 844 -6.83 -53.30 28.17
C LYS A 844 -5.73 -52.25 28.36
N ALA A 845 -4.68 -52.29 27.50
CA ALA A 845 -3.57 -51.36 27.60
C ALA A 845 -4.00 -49.89 27.54
N GLY A 846 -4.98 -49.56 26.69
CA GLY A 846 -5.52 -48.19 26.57
C GLY A 846 -6.13 -47.66 27.87
N GLU A 847 -6.84 -48.50 28.62
CA GLU A 847 -7.42 -48.18 29.92
C GLU A 847 -6.34 -47.99 31.00
N LEU A 848 -5.34 -48.87 31.06
CA LEU A 848 -4.21 -48.75 31.96
C LEU A 848 -3.46 -47.46 31.81
N ILE A 849 -3.16 -47.10 30.53
CA ILE A 849 -2.45 -45.86 30.21
C ILE A 849 -3.31 -44.65 30.50
N LYS A 850 -4.62 -44.67 30.23
CA LYS A 850 -5.53 -43.58 30.57
C LYS A 850 -5.55 -43.30 32.06
N THR A 851 -5.62 -44.35 32.87
CA THR A 851 -5.59 -44.24 34.34
C THR A 851 -4.27 -43.68 34.86
N GLY A 852 -3.12 -44.24 34.38
CA GLY A 852 -1.81 -43.72 34.79
C GLY A 852 -1.52 -42.29 34.32
N SER A 853 -1.89 -41.96 33.09
CA SER A 853 -1.67 -40.61 32.55
C SER A 853 -2.54 -39.54 33.26
N ALA A 854 -3.72 -39.90 33.71
CA ALA A 854 -4.58 -38.99 34.53
C ALA A 854 -3.86 -38.65 35.85
N VAL A 855 -3.19 -39.57 36.49
CA VAL A 855 -2.39 -39.33 37.72
C VAL A 855 -1.21 -38.44 37.46
N LEU A 856 -0.63 -38.50 36.23
CA LEU A 856 0.50 -37.68 35.80
C LEU A 856 0.09 -36.29 35.28
N GLY A 857 -1.21 -35.96 35.35
CA GLY A 857 -1.74 -34.68 34.84
C GLY A 857 -1.70 -34.58 33.32
N GLY A 858 -1.88 -35.66 32.60
CA GLY A 858 -1.82 -35.72 31.15
C GLY A 858 -2.84 -36.67 30.53
N GLY A 859 -2.53 -37.15 29.32
CA GLY A 859 -3.42 -38.03 28.58
C GLY A 859 -2.65 -39.14 27.84
N GLY A 860 -3.38 -40.17 27.44
CA GLY A 860 -2.82 -41.26 26.67
C GLY A 860 -3.88 -42.22 26.17
N GLY A 861 -3.51 -43.14 25.35
CA GLY A 861 -4.39 -44.17 24.80
C GLY A 861 -3.68 -45.09 23.83
N GLY A 862 -4.39 -45.98 23.23
CA GLY A 862 -3.88 -46.98 22.29
C GLY A 862 -4.90 -48.09 22.06
N LYS A 863 -4.40 -49.16 21.49
CA LYS A 863 -5.15 -50.40 21.27
C LYS A 863 -5.25 -51.22 22.56
N ASP A 864 -6.02 -52.30 22.54
CA ASP A 864 -6.21 -53.16 23.71
C ASP A 864 -4.93 -53.91 24.11
N ASP A 865 -4.03 -54.18 23.15
CA ASP A 865 -2.79 -54.92 23.35
C ASP A 865 -1.56 -54.04 23.57
N PHE A 866 -1.64 -52.75 23.21
CA PHE A 866 -0.54 -51.78 23.33
C PHE A 866 -1.05 -50.35 23.41
N ALA A 867 -0.56 -49.59 24.38
CA ALA A 867 -0.92 -48.17 24.56
C ALA A 867 0.29 -47.38 25.10
N GLN A 868 0.24 -46.06 24.88
CA GLN A 868 1.22 -45.11 25.42
C GLN A 868 0.59 -43.82 25.83
N GLY A 869 1.21 -43.09 26.76
CA GLY A 869 0.74 -41.82 27.27
C GLY A 869 1.79 -41.12 28.09
N GLY A 870 1.42 -40.06 28.76
CA GLY A 870 2.31 -39.28 29.60
C GLY A 870 1.61 -38.17 30.32
N GLY A 871 2.37 -37.25 30.94
CA GLY A 871 1.84 -36.11 31.66
C GLY A 871 2.84 -35.00 31.89
N VAL A 872 2.62 -34.22 32.89
CA VAL A 872 3.48 -33.08 33.27
C VAL A 872 4.15 -33.26 34.63
N ASP A 873 3.59 -34.16 35.50
CA ASP A 873 4.09 -34.38 36.85
C ASP A 873 4.92 -35.66 36.96
N ALA A 874 6.23 -35.55 36.77
CA ALA A 874 7.18 -36.64 36.86
C ALA A 874 7.31 -37.22 38.29
N LYS A 875 6.98 -36.47 39.33
CA LYS A 875 7.07 -36.96 40.72
C LYS A 875 5.95 -37.94 41.07
N SER A 876 4.89 -37.99 40.30
CA SER A 876 3.77 -38.88 40.50
C SER A 876 3.87 -40.21 39.75
N ILE A 877 5.02 -40.56 39.14
CA ILE A 877 5.21 -41.82 38.39
C ILE A 877 4.93 -43.05 39.22
N ASP A 878 5.48 -43.16 40.45
CA ASP A 878 5.27 -44.30 41.33
C ASP A 878 3.81 -44.44 41.74
N LYS A 879 3.10 -43.30 41.95
CA LYS A 879 1.68 -43.29 42.21
C LYS A 879 0.88 -43.76 41.00
N ALA A 880 1.27 -43.34 39.78
CA ALA A 880 0.65 -43.78 38.54
C ALA A 880 0.80 -45.29 38.31
N LEU A 881 1.99 -45.82 38.53
CA LEU A 881 2.24 -47.26 38.47
C LEU A 881 1.47 -48.06 39.50
N SER A 882 1.32 -47.53 40.75
CA SER A 882 0.52 -48.13 41.81
C SER A 882 -0.99 -48.15 41.46
N GLU A 883 -1.54 -47.08 40.95
CA GLU A 883 -2.95 -47.01 40.52
C GLU A 883 -3.25 -47.94 39.35
N ILE A 884 -2.32 -48.06 38.39
CA ILE A 884 -2.41 -49.07 37.30
C ILE A 884 -2.41 -50.49 37.88
N THR A 885 -1.56 -50.77 38.88
CA THR A 885 -1.48 -52.06 39.55
C THR A 885 -2.75 -52.38 40.27
N ASN A 886 -3.37 -51.39 41.00
CA ASN A 886 -4.64 -51.52 41.70
C ASN A 886 -5.78 -51.85 40.73
N LEU A 887 -5.79 -51.16 39.56
CA LEU A 887 -6.79 -51.39 38.52
C LEU A 887 -6.71 -52.85 37.99
N ILE A 888 -5.50 -53.36 37.79
CA ILE A 888 -5.26 -54.74 37.31
C ILE A 888 -5.75 -55.73 38.40
N ASN A 889 -5.43 -55.49 39.69
CA ASN A 889 -5.86 -56.33 40.77
C ASN A 889 -7.41 -56.39 40.88
N GLY A 890 -8.10 -55.25 40.72
CA GLY A 890 -9.56 -55.18 40.77
C GLY A 890 -10.28 -55.90 39.62
N LYS A 891 -9.57 -56.19 38.50
CA LYS A 891 -10.14 -56.94 37.38
C LYS A 891 -9.91 -58.44 37.44
N ILE A 892 -8.96 -58.87 38.26
CA ILE A 892 -8.62 -60.31 38.42
C ILE A 892 -9.32 -60.95 39.62
N ASN A 893 -9.55 -60.19 40.66
CA ASN A 893 -10.36 -60.63 41.85
C ASN A 893 -11.86 -60.38 41.53
#